data_fc3b7b968072d413c70178f622510a97
#
_entry.id   fc3b7b968072d413c70178f622510a97
#
_cell.length_a   1.000
_cell.length_b   1.000
_cell.length_c   1.000
_cell.angle_alpha   90.00
_cell.angle_beta   90.00
_cell.angle_gamma   90.00
#
_symmetry.space_group_name_H-M   'P 1'
#
loop_
_entity.id
_entity.type
_entity.pdbx_description
1 polymer ?
#
loop_
_entity_poly.entity_id
_entity_poly.type
_entity_poly.pdbx_seq_one_letter_code
_entity_poly.pdbx_strand_id
1 'polypeptide(L)'
;MSENKFTPRAEEALRLSQEAAEELGHGYVGSEHLLLGLIREEDGVAHRVLSEFGVTDEMVCSVLQRSVGKGVSGAAPSQGLTPRAKSVVELAVSEAARMGSSAIGTAHLLMGILREGGNMGLRILRTVGVDPNKMYSAVVKRVGDLSRAVPTGTAAPGREADKKNKALAEYTRDLTEAARSGKLDPVIGRDKEIQRVIQILSRRSKNNPVLIGEPGVGKTAIAEGLAERIASGDVPEELLDKRILSLDLSGMVAGTKYRGEFEERIKNTLNEVKKDGNVILFIDELHTIVGAGSAEGAVDAANILKPALSRGEIRVVGATTLNEYRKYIEKDAALERRFQPVTVGEPTPEATLEILKGLRDRYEAHHKLTITDEALDAAVQLSKRYIGDRFLPDKAIDLMDEAASQVRMTAESSSPDLKALEEKISTLHREKNDAIAAQDFEKAAQLRDIEKNYQEQVDIERENWRKSLSQNRGTVTADDIAKVVAGWTGIPVTRLTEDESMRLLKLEEKLHQRVVGQDDAVTAVAKAIRRSRVGLKDPKRPIGSFLFLGPTGVGKTELCKTLAEAMFGDENAMVRIDMSEYMEKHTVSRLIGSPPGYVGHEEGGQLTEKVRRKPYSVVLFDEIEKAHEDVWNILLQILEDGVVTDSQGRRVDFKNTVIVMTSNVGARNITADAAKLGFDGKEKDETESDEARFARIREAVMTDLKHTFRPEFLNRIDEIIVFRQLTQENIVEIARRMLAVTGKRMAQQGITLAMDDDAVEALAKDGFDPQYGARPLRRAIQNQVEDAVAEQMLEGQLKSGDTARICLRDGKVVIAKDAAEAAAPAEPPAEDVKTPVEK
;
A
#
# COMPACT_ATOMS: atom_id res chain seq x y z
N MET A 1 26.55 -10.27 -22.44
CA MET A 1 25.98 -9.40 -23.50
C MET A 1 25.89 -10.26 -24.74
N SER A 2 24.68 -10.64 -25.14
CA SER A 2 24.42 -11.53 -26.27
C SER A 2 24.80 -10.84 -27.58
N GLU A 3 25.62 -11.51 -28.35
CA GLU A 3 26.05 -11.15 -29.70
C GLU A 3 24.85 -10.87 -30.65
N ASN A 4 25.05 -9.91 -31.56
CA ASN A 4 24.20 -9.54 -32.70
C ASN A 4 22.96 -8.70 -32.43
N LYS A 5 23.14 -7.53 -31.81
CA LYS A 5 22.05 -6.52 -31.77
C LYS A 5 22.21 -5.35 -32.74
N PHE A 6 23.36 -5.19 -33.39
CA PHE A 6 23.60 -4.09 -34.35
C PHE A 6 23.39 -4.55 -35.79
N THR A 7 22.95 -3.62 -36.63
CA THR A 7 22.99 -3.86 -38.07
C THR A 7 24.44 -3.76 -38.58
N PRO A 8 24.81 -4.42 -39.68
CA PRO A 8 26.18 -4.32 -40.22
C PRO A 8 26.67 -2.88 -40.45
N ARG A 9 25.76 -1.98 -40.83
CA ARG A 9 26.04 -0.55 -40.99
C ARG A 9 26.24 0.18 -39.66
N ALA A 10 25.56 -0.23 -38.60
CA ALA A 10 25.79 0.35 -37.26
C ALA A 10 27.13 -0.14 -36.68
N GLU A 11 27.53 -1.37 -36.94
CA GLU A 11 28.85 -1.88 -36.57
C GLU A 11 29.95 -1.15 -37.33
N GLU A 12 29.76 -0.89 -38.62
CA GLU A 12 30.70 -0.10 -39.43
C GLU A 12 30.81 1.34 -38.94
N ALA A 13 29.69 1.98 -38.60
CA ALA A 13 29.72 3.33 -38.00
C ALA A 13 30.48 3.35 -36.65
N LEU A 14 30.33 2.32 -35.83
CA LEU A 14 31.10 2.18 -34.57
C LEU A 14 32.61 1.96 -34.85
N ARG A 15 32.96 1.18 -35.87
CA ARG A 15 34.34 1.00 -36.30
C ARG A 15 34.95 2.33 -36.78
N LEU A 16 34.24 3.04 -37.64
CA LEU A 16 34.67 4.37 -38.15
C LEU A 16 34.76 5.41 -37.00
N SER A 17 33.98 5.25 -35.93
CA SER A 17 34.11 6.08 -34.75
C SER A 17 35.42 5.86 -33.98
N GLN A 18 35.93 4.62 -33.97
CA GLN A 18 37.21 4.29 -33.38
C GLN A 18 38.37 4.87 -34.23
N GLU A 19 38.29 4.71 -35.56
CA GLU A 19 39.27 5.30 -36.48
C GLU A 19 39.31 6.82 -36.36
N ALA A 20 38.13 7.48 -36.24
CA ALA A 20 38.08 8.94 -36.04
C ALA A 20 38.73 9.36 -34.70
N ALA A 21 38.62 8.55 -33.66
CA ALA A 21 39.29 8.83 -32.38
C ALA A 21 40.80 8.66 -32.47
N GLU A 22 41.30 7.65 -33.23
CA GLU A 22 42.72 7.45 -33.52
C GLU A 22 43.33 8.57 -34.35
N GLU A 23 42.64 8.99 -35.42
CA GLU A 23 43.06 10.11 -36.27
C GLU A 23 43.21 11.41 -35.50
N LEU A 24 42.29 11.65 -34.53
CA LEU A 24 42.34 12.81 -33.69
C LEU A 24 43.29 12.70 -32.50
N GLY A 25 43.88 11.51 -32.29
CA GLY A 25 44.81 11.21 -31.20
C GLY A 25 44.14 11.16 -29.82
N HIS A 26 42.87 10.82 -29.75
CA HIS A 26 42.12 10.70 -28.49
C HIS A 26 42.17 9.24 -27.96
N GLY A 27 42.56 9.07 -26.70
CA GLY A 27 42.67 7.74 -26.06
C GLY A 27 41.31 7.12 -25.69
N TYR A 28 40.18 7.67 -26.14
CA TYR A 28 38.82 7.23 -25.83
C TYR A 28 37.88 7.51 -27.00
N VAL A 29 36.79 6.77 -27.07
CA VAL A 29 35.69 7.00 -28.04
C VAL A 29 34.53 7.70 -27.33
N GLY A 30 34.31 8.98 -27.63
CA GLY A 30 33.23 9.81 -27.12
C GLY A 30 32.03 9.89 -28.08
N SER A 31 30.97 10.60 -27.69
CA SER A 31 29.78 10.87 -28.51
C SER A 31 30.08 11.67 -29.78
N GLU A 32 31.11 12.48 -29.74
CA GLU A 32 31.67 13.25 -30.88
C GLU A 32 32.25 12.32 -31.94
N HIS A 33 32.99 11.29 -31.52
CA HIS A 33 33.52 10.29 -32.42
C HIS A 33 32.42 9.39 -33.01
N LEU A 34 31.41 9.07 -32.21
CA LEU A 34 30.20 8.39 -32.71
C LEU A 34 29.47 9.20 -33.79
N LEU A 35 29.39 10.54 -33.62
CA LEU A 35 28.81 11.40 -34.63
C LEU A 35 29.65 11.40 -35.92
N LEU A 36 30.97 11.44 -35.84
CA LEU A 36 31.86 11.32 -37.00
C LEU A 36 31.72 9.99 -37.71
N GLY A 37 31.67 8.88 -36.96
CA GLY A 37 31.45 7.56 -37.55
C GLY A 37 30.10 7.45 -38.27
N LEU A 38 29.04 8.08 -37.76
CA LEU A 38 27.73 8.13 -38.43
C LEU A 38 27.71 9.03 -39.68
N ILE A 39 28.58 10.04 -39.75
CA ILE A 39 28.75 10.87 -40.95
C ILE A 39 29.56 10.13 -42.00
N ARG A 40 30.59 9.38 -41.64
CA ARG A 40 31.48 8.67 -42.58
C ARG A 40 30.85 7.38 -43.13
N GLU A 41 29.84 6.83 -42.48
CA GLU A 41 29.08 5.71 -43.00
C GLU A 41 28.01 6.21 -44.01
N GLU A 42 28.38 6.36 -45.29
CA GLU A 42 27.62 7.04 -46.35
C GLU A 42 26.30 6.37 -46.69
N ASP A 43 26.19 5.08 -46.58
CA ASP A 43 24.98 4.29 -46.90
C ASP A 43 23.92 4.33 -45.81
N GLY A 44 24.26 4.84 -44.61
CA GLY A 44 23.40 4.87 -43.43
C GLY A 44 22.27 5.88 -43.47
N VAL A 45 21.20 5.58 -42.71
CA VAL A 45 20.10 6.54 -42.56
C VAL A 45 20.59 7.79 -41.82
N ALA A 46 21.49 7.64 -40.86
CA ALA A 46 22.06 8.76 -40.12
C ALA A 46 22.82 9.71 -41.03
N HIS A 47 23.67 9.19 -41.93
CA HIS A 47 24.40 10.01 -42.87
C HIS A 47 23.49 10.85 -43.75
N ARG A 48 22.43 10.23 -44.32
CA ARG A 48 21.48 10.93 -45.19
C ARG A 48 20.76 12.07 -44.48
N VAL A 49 20.36 11.85 -43.19
CA VAL A 49 19.73 12.91 -42.40
C VAL A 49 20.74 13.99 -42.04
N LEU A 50 21.96 13.64 -41.61
CA LEU A 50 23.01 14.60 -41.27
C LEU A 50 23.38 15.48 -42.51
N SER A 51 23.47 14.85 -43.71
CA SER A 51 23.73 15.55 -44.98
C SER A 51 22.58 16.48 -45.36
N GLU A 52 21.31 16.11 -45.15
CA GLU A 52 20.15 16.98 -45.38
C GLU A 52 20.17 18.23 -44.52
N PHE A 53 20.71 18.13 -43.30
CA PHE A 53 20.90 19.26 -42.40
C PHE A 53 22.23 19.99 -42.62
N GLY A 54 22.99 19.64 -43.67
CA GLY A 54 24.22 20.30 -44.06
C GLY A 54 25.39 20.00 -43.13
N VAL A 55 25.36 18.91 -42.32
CA VAL A 55 26.42 18.53 -41.41
C VAL A 55 27.45 17.70 -42.16
N THR A 56 28.69 18.23 -42.30
CA THR A 56 29.80 17.58 -42.97
C THR A 56 30.89 17.17 -41.98
N ASP A 57 31.71 16.16 -42.38
CA ASP A 57 32.88 15.71 -41.56
C ASP A 57 33.82 16.85 -41.25
N GLU A 58 34.12 17.72 -42.22
CA GLU A 58 35.02 18.88 -42.05
C GLU A 58 34.52 19.87 -41.00
N MET A 59 33.17 20.13 -40.99
CA MET A 59 32.54 21.03 -40.02
C MET A 59 32.65 20.46 -38.62
N VAL A 60 32.33 19.21 -38.46
CA VAL A 60 32.36 18.54 -37.14
C VAL A 60 33.79 18.44 -36.62
N CYS A 61 34.78 18.05 -37.47
CA CYS A 61 36.19 18.02 -37.15
C CYS A 61 36.71 19.38 -36.74
N SER A 62 36.34 20.49 -37.47
CA SER A 62 36.78 21.83 -37.14
C SER A 62 36.29 22.32 -35.79
N VAL A 63 35.01 22.04 -35.45
CA VAL A 63 34.43 22.39 -34.15
C VAL A 63 35.05 21.55 -33.03
N LEU A 64 35.28 20.26 -33.29
CA LEU A 64 35.89 19.36 -32.33
C LEU A 64 37.31 19.73 -31.98
N GLN A 65 38.15 20.06 -32.99
CA GLN A 65 39.53 20.54 -32.78
C GLN A 65 39.59 21.84 -31.98
N ARG A 66 38.58 22.75 -32.13
CA ARG A 66 38.50 23.99 -31.35
C ARG A 66 38.03 23.74 -29.92
N SER A 67 37.19 22.71 -29.68
CA SER A 67 36.57 22.48 -28.39
C SER A 67 37.36 21.53 -27.49
N VAL A 68 38.02 20.50 -28.06
CA VAL A 68 38.71 19.42 -27.33
C VAL A 68 40.22 19.43 -27.59
N GLY A 69 40.64 19.98 -28.75
CA GLY A 69 42.08 20.00 -29.18
C GLY A 69 42.44 18.72 -29.96
N LYS A 70 43.69 18.62 -30.42
CA LYS A 70 44.31 17.43 -30.97
C LYS A 70 45.08 16.69 -29.87
N GLY A 71 44.85 15.38 -29.72
CA GLY A 71 45.59 14.51 -28.85
C GLY A 71 46.95 14.10 -29.44
N VAL A 72 47.62 13.10 -28.87
CA VAL A 72 48.89 12.56 -29.37
C VAL A 72 48.58 11.60 -30.51
N SER A 73 49.02 11.92 -31.72
CA SER A 73 48.82 11.13 -32.94
C SER A 73 49.32 9.70 -32.79
N GLY A 74 48.50 8.70 -33.10
CA GLY A 74 48.88 7.31 -33.14
C GLY A 74 48.62 6.48 -31.87
N ALA A 75 47.94 6.99 -30.86
CA ALA A 75 47.51 6.22 -29.70
C ALA A 75 46.18 5.56 -30.00
N ALA A 76 46.14 4.23 -30.11
CA ALA A 76 44.87 3.49 -30.16
C ALA A 76 44.02 3.77 -28.89
N PRO A 77 42.68 3.93 -29.03
CA PRO A 77 41.81 4.24 -27.86
C PRO A 77 41.82 3.08 -26.88
N SER A 78 42.69 3.15 -25.88
CA SER A 78 42.88 2.11 -24.86
C SER A 78 41.79 2.12 -23.79
N GLN A 79 41.00 3.20 -23.68
CA GLN A 79 39.99 3.38 -22.66
C GLN A 79 38.54 3.03 -23.10
N GLY A 80 38.34 2.61 -24.37
CA GLY A 80 37.04 2.25 -24.91
C GLY A 80 36.03 3.43 -24.95
N LEU A 81 34.75 3.12 -24.88
CA LEU A 81 33.66 4.12 -24.90
C LEU A 81 33.59 4.90 -23.60
N THR A 82 33.46 6.24 -23.70
CA THR A 82 33.21 7.09 -22.53
C THR A 82 31.85 6.76 -21.88
N PRO A 83 31.64 7.09 -20.58
CA PRO A 83 30.33 6.85 -19.91
C PRO A 83 29.15 7.44 -20.69
N ARG A 84 29.29 8.64 -21.25
CA ARG A 84 28.23 9.27 -22.06
C ARG A 84 28.02 8.60 -23.42
N ALA A 85 29.08 8.12 -24.05
CA ALA A 85 28.95 7.34 -25.27
C ALA A 85 28.25 5.99 -25.01
N LYS A 86 28.47 5.37 -23.84
CA LYS A 86 27.74 4.18 -23.41
C LYS A 86 26.25 4.49 -23.21
N SER A 87 25.91 5.60 -22.54
CA SER A 87 24.53 6.05 -22.36
C SER A 87 23.83 6.34 -23.71
N VAL A 88 24.55 6.90 -24.69
CA VAL A 88 24.05 7.08 -26.07
C VAL A 88 23.69 5.74 -26.70
N VAL A 89 24.54 4.73 -26.54
CA VAL A 89 24.28 3.38 -27.08
C VAL A 89 23.09 2.71 -26.36
N GLU A 90 22.96 2.86 -25.03
CA GLU A 90 21.82 2.37 -24.26
C GLU A 90 20.50 3.04 -24.69
N LEU A 91 20.54 4.36 -24.91
CA LEU A 91 19.39 5.08 -25.46
C LEU A 91 19.05 4.62 -26.89
N ALA A 92 20.06 4.31 -27.72
CA ALA A 92 19.83 3.77 -29.06
C ALA A 92 19.14 2.38 -29.01
N VAL A 93 19.47 1.53 -28.01
CA VAL A 93 18.77 0.26 -27.76
C VAL A 93 17.30 0.53 -27.40
N SER A 94 17.04 1.48 -26.51
CA SER A 94 15.71 1.88 -26.09
C SER A 94 14.87 2.43 -27.28
N GLU A 95 15.50 3.26 -28.14
CA GLU A 95 14.84 3.79 -29.32
C GLU A 95 14.53 2.71 -30.39
N ALA A 96 15.44 1.75 -30.58
CA ALA A 96 15.20 0.62 -31.46
C ALA A 96 14.01 -0.24 -30.97
N ALA A 97 13.96 -0.52 -29.68
CA ALA A 97 12.84 -1.23 -29.05
C ALA A 97 11.52 -0.46 -29.19
N ARG A 98 11.52 0.86 -28.96
CA ARG A 98 10.35 1.73 -29.11
C ARG A 98 9.82 1.78 -30.55
N MET A 99 10.70 1.67 -31.51
CA MET A 99 10.34 1.65 -32.95
C MET A 99 10.05 0.26 -33.49
N GLY A 100 10.07 -0.78 -32.63
CA GLY A 100 9.81 -2.17 -33.05
C GLY A 100 10.88 -2.78 -33.94
N SER A 101 12.11 -2.23 -33.93
CA SER A 101 13.22 -2.73 -34.76
C SER A 101 13.91 -3.89 -34.07
N SER A 102 14.13 -4.99 -34.79
CA SER A 102 14.83 -6.19 -34.28
C SER A 102 16.34 -5.99 -34.10
N ALA A 103 16.92 -4.95 -34.71
CA ALA A 103 18.34 -4.62 -34.64
C ALA A 103 18.57 -3.11 -34.57
N ILE A 104 19.68 -2.71 -33.95
CA ILE A 104 20.07 -1.31 -33.74
C ILE A 104 20.77 -0.82 -34.99
N GLY A 105 20.16 0.11 -35.73
CA GLY A 105 20.75 0.73 -36.93
C GLY A 105 21.38 2.08 -36.66
N THR A 106 22.04 2.68 -37.69
CA THR A 106 22.69 4.00 -37.61
C THR A 106 21.72 5.12 -37.20
N ALA A 107 20.44 5.04 -37.62
CA ALA A 107 19.39 5.98 -37.20
C ALA A 107 19.17 5.96 -35.71
N HIS A 108 19.14 4.79 -35.07
CA HIS A 108 18.94 4.65 -33.64
C HIS A 108 20.11 5.22 -32.82
N LEU A 109 21.36 5.06 -33.32
CA LEU A 109 22.55 5.68 -32.73
C LEU A 109 22.48 7.21 -32.78
N LEU A 110 22.06 7.78 -33.93
CA LEU A 110 21.83 9.22 -34.04
C LEU A 110 20.75 9.72 -33.11
N MET A 111 19.65 8.98 -32.96
CA MET A 111 18.58 9.32 -32.00
C MET A 111 19.09 9.28 -30.56
N GLY A 112 19.95 8.34 -30.21
CA GLY A 112 20.63 8.26 -28.92
C GLY A 112 21.46 9.52 -28.63
N ILE A 113 22.24 10.01 -29.62
CA ILE A 113 23.02 11.26 -29.51
C ILE A 113 22.09 12.44 -29.27
N LEU A 114 21.00 12.54 -30.03
CA LEU A 114 20.04 13.65 -29.94
C LEU A 114 19.28 13.69 -28.60
N ARG A 115 19.09 12.53 -27.96
CA ARG A 115 18.25 12.39 -26.76
C ARG A 115 19.01 12.48 -25.43
N GLU A 116 20.29 12.10 -25.40
CA GLU A 116 21.10 12.09 -24.17
C GLU A 116 21.30 13.52 -23.56
N GLY A 117 21.09 14.56 -24.33
CA GLY A 117 20.94 15.94 -23.83
C GLY A 117 22.23 16.66 -23.44
N GLY A 118 23.23 15.99 -22.89
CA GLY A 118 24.46 16.58 -22.33
C GLY A 118 25.76 16.21 -23.06
N ASN A 119 25.70 15.44 -24.15
CA ASN A 119 26.87 14.91 -24.83
C ASN A 119 27.55 15.91 -25.79
N MET A 120 28.83 15.64 -26.10
CA MET A 120 29.60 16.51 -26.97
C MET A 120 29.08 16.51 -28.43
N GLY A 121 28.63 15.38 -28.95
CA GLY A 121 28.06 15.29 -30.29
C GLY A 121 26.86 16.22 -30.46
N LEU A 122 25.96 16.28 -29.47
CA LEU A 122 24.80 17.19 -29.48
C LEU A 122 25.24 18.66 -29.40
N ARG A 123 26.26 18.95 -28.62
CA ARG A 123 26.83 20.33 -28.53
C ARG A 123 27.41 20.77 -29.86
N ILE A 124 28.13 19.91 -30.56
CA ILE A 124 28.65 20.15 -31.89
C ILE A 124 27.53 20.43 -32.88
N LEU A 125 26.48 19.61 -32.93
CA LEU A 125 25.30 19.82 -33.78
C LEU A 125 24.65 21.19 -33.56
N ARG A 126 24.51 21.60 -32.30
CA ARG A 126 23.98 22.94 -31.95
C ARG A 126 24.92 24.07 -32.39
N THR A 127 26.24 23.88 -32.27
CA THR A 127 27.25 24.88 -32.70
C THR A 127 27.24 25.06 -34.20
N VAL A 128 26.96 24.00 -34.97
CA VAL A 128 26.79 24.02 -36.44
C VAL A 128 25.43 24.62 -36.86
N GLY A 129 24.54 24.95 -35.89
CA GLY A 129 23.25 25.59 -36.15
C GLY A 129 22.10 24.62 -36.39
N VAL A 130 22.25 23.34 -36.08
CA VAL A 130 21.21 22.32 -36.24
C VAL A 130 20.28 22.31 -35.01
N ASP A 131 18.97 22.34 -35.27
CA ASP A 131 17.96 22.14 -34.24
C ASP A 131 17.77 20.61 -33.96
N PRO A 132 18.12 20.13 -32.76
CA PRO A 132 18.06 18.71 -32.42
C PRO A 132 16.65 18.12 -32.56
N ASN A 133 15.61 18.89 -32.26
CA ASN A 133 14.21 18.39 -32.32
C ASN A 133 13.74 18.20 -33.77
N LYS A 134 14.13 19.12 -34.65
CA LYS A 134 13.84 18.98 -36.09
C LYS A 134 14.58 17.80 -36.70
N MET A 135 15.87 17.64 -36.36
CA MET A 135 16.66 16.49 -36.81
C MET A 135 16.08 15.18 -36.27
N TYR A 136 15.72 15.11 -35.00
CA TYR A 136 15.09 13.92 -34.43
C TYR A 136 13.80 13.54 -35.17
N SER A 137 12.92 14.51 -35.45
CA SER A 137 11.70 14.30 -36.21
C SER A 137 11.95 13.81 -37.65
N ALA A 138 13.02 14.29 -38.29
CA ALA A 138 13.43 13.85 -39.61
C ALA A 138 13.95 12.41 -39.61
N VAL A 139 14.73 12.02 -38.59
CA VAL A 139 15.17 10.61 -38.39
C VAL A 139 13.98 9.68 -38.21
N VAL A 140 13.04 10.02 -37.32
CA VAL A 140 11.83 9.22 -37.08
C VAL A 140 11.02 9.02 -38.37
N LYS A 141 10.81 10.09 -39.12
CA LYS A 141 10.07 10.04 -40.40
C LYS A 141 10.76 9.10 -41.38
N ARG A 142 12.08 9.17 -41.51
CA ARG A 142 12.83 8.38 -42.50
C ARG A 142 12.91 6.89 -42.10
N VAL A 143 13.03 6.56 -40.83
CA VAL A 143 12.94 5.17 -40.34
C VAL A 143 11.53 4.60 -40.59
N GLY A 144 10.49 5.41 -40.40
CA GLY A 144 9.10 5.03 -40.70
C GLY A 144 8.87 4.78 -42.21
N ASP A 145 9.51 5.56 -43.08
CA ASP A 145 9.40 5.40 -44.54
C ASP A 145 10.21 4.18 -45.06
N LEU A 146 11.33 3.83 -44.44
CA LEU A 146 12.13 2.62 -44.75
C LEU A 146 11.48 1.32 -44.29
N SER A 147 10.74 1.32 -43.19
CA SER A 147 9.92 0.17 -42.77
C SER A 147 8.80 -0.16 -43.79
N ARG A 148 8.48 0.77 -44.69
CA ARG A 148 7.52 0.61 -45.78
C ARG A 148 8.13 0.12 -47.10
N ALA A 149 9.45 0.04 -47.25
CA ALA A 149 10.14 -0.14 -48.52
C ALA A 149 10.89 -1.47 -48.68
N VAL A 150 10.60 -2.53 -47.92
CA VAL A 150 11.17 -3.85 -48.18
C VAL A 150 10.17 -4.71 -48.98
N PRO A 151 10.43 -5.00 -50.24
CA PRO A 151 9.60 -5.93 -51.04
C PRO A 151 10.06 -7.37 -50.77
N THR A 152 9.31 -8.12 -49.96
CA THR A 152 9.37 -9.58 -50.00
C THR A 152 8.33 -10.07 -50.98
N GLY A 153 8.83 -10.63 -52.08
CA GLY A 153 7.99 -11.21 -53.13
C GLY A 153 7.24 -12.44 -52.73
N THR A 154 6.18 -12.61 -53.42
CA THR A 154 5.19 -13.65 -53.71
C THR A 154 3.79 -13.28 -53.21
N ALA A 155 3.00 -12.80 -54.18
CA ALA A 155 1.60 -12.43 -53.99
C ALA A 155 0.71 -13.67 -53.93
N ALA A 156 -0.17 -13.71 -52.88
CA ALA A 156 -1.49 -14.32 -53.00
C ALA A 156 -2.54 -13.18 -52.92
N PRO A 157 -3.59 -13.20 -53.75
CA PRO A 157 -4.52 -12.07 -53.86
C PRO A 157 -5.51 -12.10 -52.70
N GLY A 158 -5.52 -11.05 -51.91
CA GLY A 158 -6.53 -10.85 -50.88
C GLY A 158 -6.05 -10.10 -49.64
N ARG A 159 -5.62 -8.83 -49.74
CA ARG A 159 -5.50 -7.90 -48.63
C ARG A 159 -5.46 -6.44 -49.10
N GLU A 160 -6.59 -5.96 -49.63
CA GLU A 160 -6.84 -4.50 -49.74
C GLU A 160 -7.50 -3.88 -48.51
N ALA A 161 -7.75 -4.67 -47.46
CA ALA A 161 -8.44 -4.21 -46.24
C ALA A 161 -7.53 -3.48 -45.22
N ASP A 162 -6.21 -3.64 -45.26
CA ASP A 162 -5.30 -3.21 -44.17
C ASP A 162 -4.85 -1.74 -44.19
N LYS A 163 -5.22 -0.96 -45.20
CA LYS A 163 -4.82 0.47 -45.26
C LYS A 163 -5.84 1.44 -44.68
N LYS A 164 -7.02 0.98 -44.27
CA LYS A 164 -8.16 1.84 -43.87
C LYS A 164 -8.36 2.11 -42.40
N ASN A 165 -7.72 1.38 -41.46
CA ASN A 165 -8.08 1.45 -40.04
C ASN A 165 -6.94 1.97 -39.11
N LYS A 166 -6.32 3.11 -39.45
CA LYS A 166 -5.20 3.65 -38.71
C LYS A 166 -5.58 4.18 -37.31
N ALA A 167 -6.71 4.87 -37.17
CA ALA A 167 -7.17 5.41 -35.92
C ALA A 167 -7.74 4.32 -34.96
N LEU A 168 -8.38 3.29 -35.53
CA LEU A 168 -8.81 2.11 -34.75
C LEU A 168 -7.64 1.38 -34.13
N ALA A 169 -6.55 1.14 -34.87
CA ALA A 169 -5.39 0.40 -34.35
C ALA A 169 -4.59 1.19 -33.29
N GLU A 170 -4.70 2.53 -33.26
CA GLU A 170 -3.97 3.40 -32.34
C GLU A 170 -4.63 3.48 -30.95
N TYR A 171 -5.99 3.50 -30.92
CA TYR A 171 -6.76 3.73 -29.68
C TYR A 171 -7.66 2.56 -29.28
N THR A 172 -7.52 1.40 -29.93
CA THR A 172 -8.30 0.22 -29.57
C THR A 172 -7.43 -1.03 -29.47
N ARG A 173 -7.81 -1.92 -28.55
CA ARG A 173 -7.26 -3.26 -28.40
C ARG A 173 -8.28 -4.28 -28.92
N ASP A 174 -7.88 -5.13 -29.85
CA ASP A 174 -8.75 -6.20 -30.37
C ASP A 174 -8.76 -7.39 -29.40
N LEU A 175 -9.89 -7.56 -28.68
CA LEU A 175 -10.09 -8.67 -27.76
C LEU A 175 -10.31 -9.99 -28.50
N THR A 176 -10.96 -9.97 -29.68
CA THR A 176 -11.23 -11.19 -30.46
C THR A 176 -9.95 -11.76 -31.07
N GLU A 177 -9.02 -10.91 -31.51
CA GLU A 177 -7.70 -11.33 -31.98
C GLU A 177 -6.84 -11.84 -30.79
N ALA A 178 -6.94 -11.18 -29.63
CA ALA A 178 -6.27 -11.64 -28.40
C ALA A 178 -6.81 -13.01 -27.94
N ALA A 179 -8.12 -13.24 -28.06
CA ALA A 179 -8.74 -14.55 -27.80
C ALA A 179 -8.20 -15.64 -28.74
N ARG A 180 -8.18 -15.37 -30.04
CA ARG A 180 -7.66 -16.31 -31.07
C ARG A 180 -6.18 -16.64 -30.84
N SER A 181 -5.39 -15.69 -30.35
CA SER A 181 -3.97 -15.89 -30.03
C SER A 181 -3.71 -16.49 -28.66
N GLY A 182 -4.75 -16.83 -27.87
CA GLY A 182 -4.64 -17.42 -26.53
C GLY A 182 -4.03 -16.48 -25.48
N LYS A 183 -4.09 -15.16 -25.69
CA LYS A 183 -3.53 -14.16 -24.79
C LYS A 183 -4.49 -13.69 -23.70
N LEU A 184 -5.79 -14.03 -23.80
CA LEU A 184 -6.77 -13.68 -22.77
C LEU A 184 -6.79 -14.69 -21.66
N ASP A 185 -7.13 -14.24 -20.45
CA ASP A 185 -7.34 -15.11 -19.31
C ASP A 185 -8.65 -15.89 -19.46
N PRO A 186 -8.70 -17.17 -19.04
CA PRO A 186 -9.92 -17.97 -19.17
C PRO A 186 -11.04 -17.39 -18.28
N VAL A 187 -12.22 -17.20 -18.86
CA VAL A 187 -13.36 -16.63 -18.16
C VAL A 187 -14.22 -17.76 -17.56
N ILE A 188 -14.29 -17.84 -16.26
CA ILE A 188 -14.95 -18.92 -15.52
C ILE A 188 -16.14 -18.37 -14.73
N GLY A 189 -17.25 -19.10 -14.74
CA GLY A 189 -18.42 -18.83 -13.90
C GLY A 189 -19.27 -17.63 -14.29
N ARG A 190 -19.09 -17.07 -15.50
CA ARG A 190 -19.84 -15.91 -16.02
C ARG A 190 -20.74 -16.24 -17.21
N ASP A 191 -21.08 -17.49 -17.39
CA ASP A 191 -21.88 -17.97 -18.54
C ASP A 191 -23.24 -17.30 -18.67
N LYS A 192 -23.91 -17.06 -17.53
CA LYS A 192 -25.26 -16.44 -17.50
C LYS A 192 -25.21 -15.00 -17.97
N GLU A 193 -24.22 -14.25 -17.50
CA GLU A 193 -24.02 -12.84 -17.84
C GLU A 193 -23.60 -12.72 -19.32
N ILE A 194 -22.66 -13.54 -19.79
CA ILE A 194 -22.22 -13.57 -21.20
C ILE A 194 -23.41 -13.93 -22.11
N GLN A 195 -24.18 -14.96 -21.79
CA GLN A 195 -25.37 -15.33 -22.54
C GLN A 195 -26.41 -14.20 -22.57
N ARG A 196 -26.56 -13.48 -21.47
CA ARG A 196 -27.44 -12.30 -21.41
C ARG A 196 -26.96 -11.17 -22.30
N VAL A 197 -25.66 -10.92 -22.34
CA VAL A 197 -25.04 -9.94 -23.22
C VAL A 197 -25.26 -10.33 -24.70
N ILE A 198 -25.06 -11.60 -25.07
CA ILE A 198 -25.33 -12.13 -26.42
C ILE A 198 -26.80 -11.92 -26.79
N GLN A 199 -27.75 -12.25 -25.90
CA GLN A 199 -29.17 -12.04 -26.12
C GLN A 199 -29.52 -10.56 -26.38
N ILE A 200 -28.88 -9.64 -25.67
CA ILE A 200 -29.12 -8.21 -25.82
C ILE A 200 -28.54 -7.71 -27.15
N LEU A 201 -27.32 -8.12 -27.51
CA LEU A 201 -26.68 -7.77 -28.79
C LEU A 201 -27.45 -8.23 -30.01
N SER A 202 -28.20 -9.34 -29.92
CA SER A 202 -29.03 -9.89 -30.98
C SER A 202 -30.42 -9.23 -31.07
N ARG A 203 -30.75 -8.25 -30.22
CA ARG A 203 -32.03 -7.52 -30.27
C ARG A 203 -32.06 -6.51 -31.42
N ARG A 204 -33.26 -6.23 -31.91
CA ARG A 204 -33.49 -5.17 -32.92
C ARG A 204 -33.35 -3.76 -32.32
N SER A 205 -33.72 -3.59 -31.04
CA SER A 205 -33.66 -2.31 -30.32
C SER A 205 -33.14 -2.54 -28.90
N LYS A 206 -32.55 -1.52 -28.25
CA LYS A 206 -31.87 -1.63 -26.96
C LYS A 206 -30.80 -2.75 -26.98
N ASN A 207 -30.05 -2.78 -28.05
CA ASN A 207 -29.04 -3.80 -28.36
C ASN A 207 -27.63 -3.47 -27.82
N ASN A 208 -27.51 -2.50 -26.92
CA ASN A 208 -26.24 -2.13 -26.29
C ASN A 208 -26.31 -2.53 -24.79
N PRO A 209 -25.68 -3.63 -24.39
CA PRO A 209 -25.62 -4.01 -22.98
C PRO A 209 -24.68 -3.09 -22.19
N VAL A 210 -25.05 -2.80 -20.94
CA VAL A 210 -24.16 -2.16 -19.96
C VAL A 210 -24.00 -3.07 -18.76
N LEU A 211 -22.77 -3.49 -18.50
CA LEU A 211 -22.38 -4.28 -17.35
C LEU A 211 -22.31 -3.38 -16.11
N ILE A 212 -23.18 -3.62 -15.16
CA ILE A 212 -23.29 -2.81 -13.95
C ILE A 212 -22.88 -3.64 -12.74
N GLY A 213 -21.86 -3.18 -12.00
CA GLY A 213 -21.40 -3.88 -10.81
C GLY A 213 -20.31 -3.10 -10.11
N GLU A 214 -19.98 -3.52 -8.89
CA GLU A 214 -18.91 -2.90 -8.11
C GLU A 214 -17.52 -3.07 -8.79
N PRO A 215 -16.52 -2.25 -8.46
CA PRO A 215 -15.16 -2.43 -8.96
C PRO A 215 -14.61 -3.80 -8.57
N GLY A 216 -13.86 -4.45 -9.46
CA GLY A 216 -13.22 -5.74 -9.18
C GLY A 216 -14.12 -6.98 -9.24
N VAL A 217 -15.42 -6.86 -9.63
CA VAL A 217 -16.29 -8.05 -9.78
C VAL A 217 -16.11 -8.80 -11.10
N GLY A 218 -15.23 -8.35 -11.99
CA GLY A 218 -14.93 -9.02 -13.26
C GLY A 218 -15.82 -8.58 -14.43
N LYS A 219 -16.20 -7.30 -14.50
CA LYS A 219 -16.98 -6.76 -15.66
C LYS A 219 -16.22 -6.88 -16.97
N THR A 220 -14.94 -6.56 -16.99
CA THR A 220 -14.07 -6.64 -18.18
C THR A 220 -13.90 -8.10 -18.64
N ALA A 221 -13.81 -9.05 -17.70
CA ALA A 221 -13.74 -10.49 -18.01
C ALA A 221 -14.97 -10.98 -18.81
N ILE A 222 -16.17 -10.41 -18.58
CA ILE A 222 -17.37 -10.77 -19.37
C ILE A 222 -17.21 -10.36 -20.83
N ALA A 223 -16.58 -9.21 -21.11
CA ALA A 223 -16.31 -8.78 -22.50
C ALA A 223 -15.23 -9.66 -23.14
N GLU A 224 -14.23 -10.09 -22.38
CA GLU A 224 -13.21 -11.04 -22.82
C GLU A 224 -13.80 -12.42 -23.10
N GLY A 225 -14.68 -12.94 -22.22
CA GLY A 225 -15.39 -14.20 -22.42
C GLY A 225 -16.36 -14.15 -23.62
N LEU A 226 -16.98 -13.00 -23.89
CA LEU A 226 -17.73 -12.82 -25.13
C LEU A 226 -16.81 -12.90 -26.35
N ALA A 227 -15.60 -12.32 -26.31
CA ALA A 227 -14.61 -12.41 -27.36
C ALA A 227 -14.12 -13.84 -27.59
N GLU A 228 -13.95 -14.62 -26.53
CA GLU A 228 -13.61 -16.06 -26.59
C GLU A 228 -14.72 -16.86 -27.29
N ARG A 229 -15.99 -16.63 -26.94
CA ARG A 229 -17.13 -17.30 -27.59
C ARG A 229 -17.29 -16.93 -29.07
N ILE A 230 -17.00 -15.67 -29.42
CA ILE A 230 -16.98 -15.27 -30.83
C ILE A 230 -15.82 -15.97 -31.55
N ALA A 231 -14.64 -16.03 -30.93
CA ALA A 231 -13.47 -16.68 -31.52
C ALA A 231 -13.63 -18.20 -31.71
N SER A 232 -14.35 -18.87 -30.79
CA SER A 232 -14.65 -20.30 -30.82
C SER A 232 -15.88 -20.63 -31.70
N GLY A 233 -16.68 -19.62 -32.12
CA GLY A 233 -17.89 -19.82 -32.87
C GLY A 233 -19.13 -20.21 -32.06
N ASP A 234 -19.09 -20.11 -30.73
CA ASP A 234 -20.19 -20.40 -29.82
C ASP A 234 -21.11 -19.19 -29.59
N VAL A 235 -21.57 -18.62 -30.73
CA VAL A 235 -22.47 -17.46 -30.74
C VAL A 235 -23.45 -17.58 -31.92
N PRO A 236 -24.61 -16.89 -31.88
CA PRO A 236 -25.53 -16.81 -33.00
C PRO A 236 -24.85 -16.29 -34.27
N GLU A 237 -25.35 -16.73 -35.42
CA GLU A 237 -24.82 -16.41 -36.76
C GLU A 237 -24.57 -14.91 -36.98
N GLU A 238 -25.43 -14.05 -36.43
CA GLU A 238 -25.28 -12.58 -36.49
C GLU A 238 -24.04 -12.01 -35.84
N LEU A 239 -23.40 -12.78 -34.94
CA LEU A 239 -22.24 -12.37 -34.14
C LEU A 239 -20.95 -13.09 -34.57
N LEU A 240 -21.00 -14.13 -35.44
CA LEU A 240 -19.83 -14.91 -35.81
C LEU A 240 -18.72 -14.09 -36.47
N ASP A 241 -19.09 -13.12 -37.32
CA ASP A 241 -18.12 -12.27 -38.01
C ASP A 241 -17.78 -10.97 -37.25
N LYS A 242 -18.30 -10.81 -36.04
CA LYS A 242 -18.05 -9.59 -35.24
C LYS A 242 -16.72 -9.65 -34.51
N ARG A 243 -16.13 -8.47 -34.34
CA ARG A 243 -14.91 -8.26 -33.58
C ARG A 243 -15.20 -7.35 -32.41
N ILE A 244 -14.65 -7.66 -31.23
CA ILE A 244 -14.76 -6.80 -30.06
C ILE A 244 -13.49 -5.98 -29.93
N LEU A 245 -13.66 -4.67 -30.02
CA LEU A 245 -12.56 -3.71 -29.82
C LEU A 245 -12.74 -2.96 -28.50
N SER A 246 -11.79 -3.09 -27.59
CA SER A 246 -11.76 -2.32 -26.33
C SER A 246 -11.19 -0.93 -26.60
N LEU A 247 -11.94 0.12 -26.28
CA LEU A 247 -11.57 1.51 -26.51
C LEU A 247 -10.70 2.04 -25.37
N ASP A 248 -9.49 2.53 -25.67
CA ASP A 248 -8.61 3.20 -24.71
C ASP A 248 -8.90 4.71 -24.66
N LEU A 249 -9.79 5.10 -23.75
CA LEU A 249 -10.14 6.50 -23.54
C LEU A 249 -8.99 7.32 -22.96
N SER A 250 -8.18 6.72 -22.08
CA SER A 250 -7.03 7.38 -21.46
C SER A 250 -5.98 7.74 -22.51
N GLY A 251 -5.69 6.81 -23.43
CA GLY A 251 -4.80 7.05 -24.57
C GLY A 251 -5.31 8.12 -25.53
N MET A 252 -6.64 8.22 -25.70
CA MET A 252 -7.25 9.27 -26.54
C MET A 252 -7.13 10.68 -25.94
N VAL A 253 -7.17 10.82 -24.63
CA VAL A 253 -7.00 12.09 -23.90
C VAL A 253 -5.53 12.46 -23.80
N ALA A 254 -4.65 11.48 -23.69
CA ALA A 254 -3.22 11.71 -23.52
C ALA A 254 -2.63 12.49 -24.71
N GLY A 255 -1.89 13.56 -24.40
CA GLY A 255 -1.22 14.41 -25.38
C GLY A 255 -2.13 15.39 -26.14
N THR A 256 -3.42 15.48 -25.84
CA THR A 256 -4.29 16.53 -26.41
C THR A 256 -4.09 17.84 -25.66
N LYS A 257 -3.75 18.92 -26.37
CA LYS A 257 -3.63 20.26 -25.81
C LYS A 257 -4.93 21.06 -25.88
N TYR A 258 -5.82 20.68 -26.80
CA TYR A 258 -7.07 21.38 -27.06
C TYR A 258 -8.24 20.39 -27.08
N ARG A 259 -9.40 20.83 -26.59
CA ARG A 259 -10.66 20.08 -26.56
C ARG A 259 -11.05 19.48 -27.91
N GLY A 260 -10.87 20.23 -29.00
CA GLY A 260 -11.22 19.77 -30.35
C GLY A 260 -10.42 18.55 -30.83
N GLU A 261 -9.20 18.35 -30.38
CA GLU A 261 -8.37 17.20 -30.77
C GLU A 261 -8.94 15.88 -30.25
N PHE A 262 -9.42 15.86 -29.00
CA PHE A 262 -10.07 14.67 -28.41
C PHE A 262 -11.40 14.35 -29.09
N GLU A 263 -12.24 15.38 -29.33
CA GLU A 263 -13.51 15.23 -30.05
C GLU A 263 -13.29 14.69 -31.49
N GLU A 264 -12.25 15.17 -32.15
CA GLU A 264 -11.86 14.70 -33.49
C GLU A 264 -11.36 13.25 -33.47
N ARG A 265 -10.55 12.85 -32.50
CA ARG A 265 -10.07 11.46 -32.34
C ARG A 265 -11.24 10.50 -32.16
N ILE A 266 -12.16 10.78 -31.21
CA ILE A 266 -13.36 9.96 -30.99
C ILE A 266 -14.20 9.90 -32.27
N LYS A 267 -14.45 11.04 -32.90
CA LYS A 267 -15.27 11.10 -34.14
C LYS A 267 -14.66 10.28 -35.26
N ASN A 268 -13.33 10.34 -35.42
CA ASN A 268 -12.63 9.56 -36.43
C ASN A 268 -12.70 8.06 -36.15
N THR A 269 -12.47 7.64 -34.90
CA THR A 269 -12.58 6.24 -34.44
C THR A 269 -14.00 5.71 -34.66
N LEU A 270 -15.04 6.46 -34.30
CA LEU A 270 -16.43 6.05 -34.50
C LEU A 270 -16.81 5.98 -35.99
N ASN A 271 -16.28 6.87 -36.82
CA ASN A 271 -16.49 6.82 -38.26
C ASN A 271 -15.82 5.59 -38.89
N GLU A 272 -14.68 5.15 -38.40
CA GLU A 272 -14.02 3.92 -38.86
C GLU A 272 -14.82 2.68 -38.41
N VAL A 273 -15.27 2.62 -37.12
CA VAL A 273 -16.16 1.57 -36.61
C VAL A 273 -17.42 1.44 -37.44
N LYS A 274 -18.04 2.57 -37.77
CA LYS A 274 -19.24 2.61 -38.62
C LYS A 274 -19.00 2.09 -40.06
N LYS A 275 -17.82 2.38 -40.65
CA LYS A 275 -17.45 1.91 -42.00
C LYS A 275 -17.14 0.41 -42.01
N ASP A 276 -16.55 -0.14 -40.97
CA ASP A 276 -16.26 -1.56 -40.83
C ASP A 276 -17.57 -2.38 -40.68
N GLY A 277 -18.51 -1.89 -39.86
CA GLY A 277 -19.82 -2.54 -39.64
C GLY A 277 -19.78 -3.86 -38.85
N ASN A 278 -18.59 -4.46 -38.68
CA ASN A 278 -18.38 -5.73 -37.98
C ASN A 278 -17.74 -5.56 -36.59
N VAL A 279 -17.68 -4.34 -36.08
CA VAL A 279 -17.08 -4.01 -34.82
C VAL A 279 -18.15 -3.85 -33.71
N ILE A 280 -17.90 -4.44 -32.56
CA ILE A 280 -18.57 -4.17 -31.30
C ILE A 280 -17.56 -3.43 -30.44
N LEU A 281 -17.87 -2.22 -30.00
CA LEU A 281 -17.01 -1.45 -29.12
C LEU A 281 -17.26 -1.87 -27.66
N PHE A 282 -16.20 -2.26 -26.96
CA PHE A 282 -16.21 -2.36 -25.50
C PHE A 282 -15.66 -1.07 -24.90
N ILE A 283 -16.42 -0.46 -24.00
CA ILE A 283 -16.05 0.78 -23.33
C ILE A 283 -16.09 0.52 -21.83
N ASP A 284 -14.92 0.39 -21.24
CA ASP A 284 -14.81 0.35 -19.79
C ASP A 284 -15.00 1.76 -19.22
N GLU A 285 -15.48 1.84 -17.99
CA GLU A 285 -15.83 3.12 -17.36
C GLU A 285 -16.68 4.03 -18.27
N LEU A 286 -17.77 3.49 -18.83
CA LEU A 286 -18.65 4.19 -19.77
C LEU A 286 -19.09 5.58 -19.30
N HIS A 287 -19.15 5.78 -17.97
CA HIS A 287 -19.50 7.05 -17.33
C HIS A 287 -18.49 8.18 -17.64
N THR A 288 -17.23 7.85 -17.94
CA THR A 288 -16.19 8.83 -18.26
C THR A 288 -16.50 9.57 -19.58
N ILE A 289 -17.16 8.90 -20.53
CA ILE A 289 -17.60 9.50 -21.77
C ILE A 289 -18.82 10.41 -21.58
N VAL A 290 -19.72 10.03 -20.63
CA VAL A 290 -21.01 10.68 -20.41
C VAL A 290 -20.91 11.78 -19.35
N GLY A 291 -20.04 11.61 -18.36
CA GLY A 291 -19.91 12.48 -17.18
C GLY A 291 -18.89 13.61 -17.28
N ALA A 292 -18.07 13.62 -18.30
CA ALA A 292 -17.00 14.61 -18.45
C ALA A 292 -17.49 16.06 -18.65
N GLY A 293 -18.82 16.31 -18.70
CA GLY A 293 -19.42 17.59 -18.98
C GLY A 293 -19.88 18.44 -17.78
N SER A 294 -19.70 17.99 -16.55
CA SER A 294 -20.22 18.70 -15.36
C SER A 294 -19.27 19.75 -14.74
N ALA A 295 -18.01 19.78 -15.12
CA ALA A 295 -17.09 20.87 -14.79
C ALA A 295 -17.00 21.87 -15.96
N GLU A 296 -16.98 23.18 -15.71
CA GLU A 296 -16.80 24.21 -16.73
C GLU A 296 -15.55 23.90 -17.56
N GLY A 297 -15.74 23.38 -18.80
CA GLY A 297 -14.65 23.02 -19.72
C GLY A 297 -14.51 21.54 -20.03
N ALA A 298 -15.27 20.61 -19.43
CA ALA A 298 -15.17 19.19 -19.69
C ALA A 298 -15.89 18.77 -20.99
N VAL A 299 -15.33 17.74 -21.66
CA VAL A 299 -15.76 17.27 -22.97
C VAL A 299 -17.02 16.42 -22.87
N ASP A 300 -18.10 16.81 -23.52
CA ASP A 300 -19.32 15.99 -23.64
C ASP A 300 -19.22 15.06 -24.88
N ALA A 301 -18.39 14.01 -24.76
CA ALA A 301 -18.26 12.99 -25.81
C ALA A 301 -19.57 12.19 -26.00
N ALA A 302 -20.51 12.27 -25.05
CA ALA A 302 -21.83 11.69 -25.19
C ALA A 302 -22.59 12.28 -26.39
N ASN A 303 -22.44 13.56 -26.67
CA ASN A 303 -23.08 14.19 -27.81
C ASN A 303 -22.60 13.65 -29.19
N ILE A 304 -21.40 13.07 -29.25
CA ILE A 304 -20.87 12.41 -30.43
C ILE A 304 -21.39 10.97 -30.55
N LEU A 305 -21.53 10.26 -29.41
CA LEU A 305 -22.02 8.87 -29.38
C LEU A 305 -23.55 8.77 -29.58
N LYS A 306 -24.33 9.68 -28.98
CA LYS A 306 -25.80 9.66 -29.01
C LYS A 306 -26.40 9.52 -30.42
N PRO A 307 -25.96 10.25 -31.47
CA PRO A 307 -26.48 10.10 -32.84
C PRO A 307 -26.19 8.73 -33.45
N ALA A 308 -24.98 8.19 -33.25
CA ALA A 308 -24.57 6.89 -33.77
C ALA A 308 -25.31 5.73 -33.09
N LEU A 309 -25.48 5.77 -31.77
CA LEU A 309 -26.30 4.82 -31.00
C LEU A 309 -27.78 4.92 -31.36
N SER A 310 -28.32 6.15 -31.59
CA SER A 310 -29.73 6.31 -31.89
C SER A 310 -30.11 5.76 -33.25
N ARG A 311 -29.22 5.81 -34.24
CA ARG A 311 -29.42 5.24 -35.58
C ARG A 311 -29.07 3.75 -35.66
N GLY A 312 -28.51 3.16 -34.58
CA GLY A 312 -28.06 1.77 -34.60
C GLY A 312 -26.84 1.52 -35.51
N GLU A 313 -26.07 2.58 -35.77
CA GLU A 313 -24.89 2.53 -36.63
C GLU A 313 -23.67 1.87 -35.99
N ILE A 314 -23.66 1.82 -34.62
CA ILE A 314 -22.63 1.17 -33.82
C ILE A 314 -23.27 0.29 -32.74
N ARG A 315 -22.59 -0.78 -32.38
CA ARG A 315 -22.90 -1.61 -31.19
C ARG A 315 -21.87 -1.38 -30.10
N VAL A 316 -22.36 -1.19 -28.87
CA VAL A 316 -21.51 -0.88 -27.72
C VAL A 316 -21.83 -1.84 -26.56
N VAL A 317 -20.80 -2.36 -25.94
CA VAL A 317 -20.86 -3.02 -24.64
C VAL A 317 -20.18 -2.08 -23.64
N GLY A 318 -20.92 -1.55 -22.69
CA GLY A 318 -20.37 -0.65 -21.67
C GLY A 318 -20.14 -1.37 -20.36
N ALA A 319 -19.20 -0.91 -19.54
CA ALA A 319 -19.04 -1.31 -18.15
C ALA A 319 -19.00 -0.07 -17.25
N THR A 320 -19.66 -0.14 -16.09
CA THR A 320 -19.70 0.97 -15.13
C THR A 320 -20.15 0.47 -13.75
N THR A 321 -20.09 1.33 -12.72
CA THR A 321 -20.67 1.05 -11.41
C THR A 321 -22.16 1.41 -11.37
N LEU A 322 -22.88 0.89 -10.36
CA LEU A 322 -24.31 1.17 -10.19
C LEU A 322 -24.57 2.67 -9.92
N ASN A 323 -23.73 3.29 -9.10
CA ASN A 323 -23.87 4.71 -8.74
C ASN A 323 -23.66 5.62 -9.95
N GLU A 324 -22.65 5.31 -10.76
CA GLU A 324 -22.31 6.07 -11.97
C GLU A 324 -23.36 5.86 -13.06
N TYR A 325 -23.88 4.61 -13.21
CA TYR A 325 -24.97 4.33 -14.13
C TYR A 325 -26.21 5.21 -13.82
N ARG A 326 -26.63 5.25 -12.53
CA ARG A 326 -27.75 6.07 -12.09
C ARG A 326 -27.50 7.58 -12.29
N LYS A 327 -26.26 8.02 -12.01
CA LYS A 327 -25.91 9.45 -12.06
C LYS A 327 -25.82 9.97 -13.49
N TYR A 328 -25.29 9.21 -14.43
CA TYR A 328 -24.89 9.69 -15.75
C TYR A 328 -25.71 9.10 -16.90
N ILE A 329 -26.15 7.82 -16.82
CA ILE A 329 -26.82 7.13 -17.93
C ILE A 329 -28.32 7.13 -17.74
N GLU A 330 -28.82 6.75 -16.59
CA GLU A 330 -30.26 6.67 -16.26
C GLU A 330 -30.95 8.05 -16.31
N LYS A 331 -30.24 9.12 -15.96
CA LYS A 331 -30.74 10.49 -16.04
C LYS A 331 -30.87 11.02 -17.49
N ASP A 332 -30.17 10.44 -18.43
CA ASP A 332 -30.22 10.83 -19.83
C ASP A 332 -31.20 9.93 -20.61
N ALA A 333 -32.38 10.44 -20.87
CA ALA A 333 -33.45 9.70 -21.56
C ALA A 333 -33.05 9.15 -22.94
N ALA A 334 -32.07 9.75 -23.63
CA ALA A 334 -31.58 9.29 -24.91
C ALA A 334 -30.68 8.07 -24.78
N LEU A 335 -29.87 8.00 -23.75
CA LEU A 335 -28.99 6.87 -23.46
C LEU A 335 -29.77 5.72 -22.81
N GLU A 336 -30.61 6.00 -21.82
CA GLU A 336 -31.44 5.02 -21.14
C GLU A 336 -32.26 4.15 -22.11
N ARG A 337 -32.82 4.77 -23.19
CA ARG A 337 -33.57 4.05 -24.19
C ARG A 337 -32.74 3.16 -25.12
N ARG A 338 -31.41 3.29 -25.06
CA ARG A 338 -30.49 2.58 -25.97
C ARG A 338 -29.68 1.51 -25.28
N PHE A 339 -29.39 1.73 -23.99
CA PHE A 339 -28.65 0.80 -23.17
C PHE A 339 -29.57 -0.16 -22.41
N GLN A 340 -29.13 -1.39 -22.24
CA GLN A 340 -29.82 -2.38 -21.42
C GLN A 340 -28.91 -2.83 -20.29
N PRO A 341 -29.28 -2.61 -19.04
CA PRO A 341 -28.45 -3.01 -17.89
C PRO A 341 -28.36 -4.53 -17.74
N VAL A 342 -27.16 -5.01 -17.41
CA VAL A 342 -26.82 -6.37 -17.02
C VAL A 342 -26.09 -6.26 -15.69
N THR A 343 -26.72 -6.71 -14.63
CA THR A 343 -26.13 -6.66 -13.29
C THR A 343 -25.09 -7.76 -13.13
N VAL A 344 -23.88 -7.37 -12.74
CA VAL A 344 -22.75 -8.26 -12.45
C VAL A 344 -22.52 -8.24 -10.95
N GLY A 345 -22.91 -9.30 -10.29
CA GLY A 345 -22.72 -9.45 -8.84
C GLY A 345 -21.33 -9.96 -8.47
N GLU A 346 -20.97 -9.78 -7.19
CA GLU A 346 -19.79 -10.44 -6.61
C GLU A 346 -19.97 -11.97 -6.69
N PRO A 347 -18.96 -12.72 -7.19
CA PRO A 347 -19.04 -14.18 -7.24
C PRO A 347 -19.02 -14.78 -5.84
N THR A 348 -19.58 -16.00 -5.73
CA THR A 348 -19.49 -16.75 -4.46
C THR A 348 -18.04 -17.19 -4.20
N PRO A 349 -17.66 -17.50 -2.94
CA PRO A 349 -16.33 -18.00 -2.64
C PRO A 349 -15.96 -19.25 -3.46
N GLU A 350 -16.92 -20.15 -3.65
CA GLU A 350 -16.72 -21.37 -4.43
C GLU A 350 -16.45 -21.05 -5.91
N ALA A 351 -17.22 -20.13 -6.49
CA ALA A 351 -16.99 -19.66 -7.86
C ALA A 351 -15.64 -18.92 -7.99
N THR A 352 -15.26 -18.16 -6.95
CA THR A 352 -13.96 -17.47 -6.92
C THR A 352 -12.81 -18.48 -6.86
N LEU A 353 -12.93 -19.54 -6.08
CA LEU A 353 -11.93 -20.61 -6.02
C LEU A 353 -11.71 -21.27 -7.40
N GLU A 354 -12.80 -21.52 -8.14
CA GLU A 354 -12.73 -22.04 -9.51
C GLU A 354 -12.02 -21.06 -10.45
N ILE A 355 -12.30 -19.75 -10.32
CA ILE A 355 -11.59 -18.71 -11.09
C ILE A 355 -10.09 -18.72 -10.78
N LEU A 356 -9.71 -18.77 -9.50
CA LEU A 356 -8.30 -18.81 -9.11
C LEU A 356 -7.59 -20.06 -9.62
N LYS A 357 -8.26 -21.23 -9.57
CA LYS A 357 -7.73 -22.48 -10.14
C LYS A 357 -7.49 -22.37 -11.65
N GLY A 358 -8.39 -21.72 -12.37
CA GLY A 358 -8.23 -21.51 -13.81
C GLY A 358 -7.12 -20.51 -14.17
N LEU A 359 -6.83 -19.57 -13.29
CA LEU A 359 -5.76 -18.59 -13.47
C LEU A 359 -4.38 -19.09 -12.99
N ARG A 360 -4.36 -20.08 -12.08
CA ARG A 360 -3.16 -20.59 -11.42
C ARG A 360 -1.98 -20.83 -12.35
N ASP A 361 -2.19 -21.60 -13.42
CA ASP A 361 -1.12 -22.01 -14.32
C ASP A 361 -0.40 -20.82 -14.96
N ARG A 362 -1.12 -19.73 -15.23
CA ARG A 362 -0.54 -18.51 -15.78
C ARG A 362 0.30 -17.74 -14.76
N TYR A 363 -0.18 -17.66 -13.52
CA TYR A 363 0.56 -17.03 -12.42
C TYR A 363 1.78 -17.86 -12.04
N GLU A 364 1.66 -19.19 -12.00
CA GLU A 364 2.79 -20.10 -11.81
C GLU A 364 3.86 -19.94 -12.90
N ALA A 365 3.43 -19.82 -14.16
CA ALA A 365 4.35 -19.58 -15.27
C ALA A 365 5.02 -18.22 -15.21
N HIS A 366 4.27 -17.16 -14.78
CA HIS A 366 4.81 -15.79 -14.65
C HIS A 366 5.85 -15.70 -13.53
N HIS A 367 5.51 -16.19 -12.34
CA HIS A 367 6.38 -16.12 -11.16
C HIS A 367 7.39 -17.26 -11.06
N LYS A 368 7.26 -18.31 -11.90
CA LYS A 368 8.15 -19.51 -11.92
C LYS A 368 8.16 -20.29 -10.60
N LEU A 369 7.00 -20.37 -9.95
CA LEU A 369 6.80 -21.08 -8.69
C LEU A 369 5.53 -21.93 -8.76
N THR A 370 5.20 -22.66 -7.69
CA THR A 370 3.97 -23.45 -7.58
C THR A 370 3.05 -22.86 -6.53
N ILE A 371 1.74 -22.90 -6.79
CA ILE A 371 0.70 -22.37 -5.87
C ILE A 371 -0.15 -23.55 -5.41
N THR A 372 -0.22 -23.77 -4.09
CA THR A 372 -0.99 -24.89 -3.52
C THR A 372 -2.49 -24.59 -3.53
N ASP A 373 -3.31 -25.64 -3.55
CA ASP A 373 -4.76 -25.50 -3.45
C ASP A 373 -5.19 -24.85 -2.12
N GLU A 374 -4.45 -25.12 -1.04
CA GLU A 374 -4.65 -24.50 0.27
C GLU A 374 -4.37 -23.00 0.25
N ALA A 375 -3.39 -22.56 -0.55
CA ALA A 375 -3.12 -21.13 -0.73
C ALA A 375 -4.26 -20.43 -1.48
N LEU A 376 -4.82 -21.06 -2.51
CA LEU A 376 -5.98 -20.52 -3.25
C LEU A 376 -7.21 -20.42 -2.34
N ASP A 377 -7.51 -21.46 -1.56
CA ASP A 377 -8.63 -21.40 -0.60
C ASP A 377 -8.38 -20.33 0.47
N ALA A 378 -7.16 -20.25 1.01
CA ALA A 378 -6.78 -19.19 1.95
C ALA A 378 -6.96 -17.79 1.35
N ALA A 379 -6.57 -17.56 0.09
CA ALA A 379 -6.73 -16.27 -0.59
C ALA A 379 -8.21 -15.86 -0.67
N VAL A 380 -9.12 -16.80 -0.97
CA VAL A 380 -10.56 -16.54 -1.02
C VAL A 380 -11.13 -16.28 0.37
N GLN A 381 -10.84 -17.15 1.35
CA GLN A 381 -11.43 -17.06 2.69
C GLN A 381 -10.93 -15.85 3.47
N LEU A 382 -9.61 -15.60 3.42
CA LEU A 382 -9.00 -14.49 4.14
C LEU A 382 -9.37 -13.15 3.51
N SER A 383 -9.39 -13.04 2.17
CA SER A 383 -9.83 -11.81 1.51
C SER A 383 -11.29 -11.48 1.82
N LYS A 384 -12.19 -12.48 1.82
CA LYS A 384 -13.60 -12.30 2.17
C LYS A 384 -13.78 -11.83 3.62
N ARG A 385 -12.94 -12.36 4.53
CA ARG A 385 -13.07 -12.10 5.98
C ARG A 385 -12.43 -10.78 6.42
N TYR A 386 -11.28 -10.42 5.83
CA TYR A 386 -10.44 -9.34 6.34
C TYR A 386 -10.35 -8.13 5.42
N ILE A 387 -10.69 -8.28 4.12
CA ILE A 387 -10.67 -7.19 3.14
C ILE A 387 -12.10 -6.84 2.76
N GLY A 388 -12.67 -5.85 3.47
CA GLY A 388 -14.08 -5.45 3.30
C GLY A 388 -14.32 -4.33 2.28
N ASP A 389 -13.27 -3.63 1.86
CA ASP A 389 -13.34 -2.47 0.97
C ASP A 389 -13.21 -2.82 -0.53
N ARG A 390 -12.92 -4.09 -0.85
CA ARG A 390 -12.79 -4.62 -2.20
C ARG A 390 -13.68 -5.85 -2.40
N PHE A 391 -13.94 -6.22 -3.64
CA PHE A 391 -14.83 -7.30 -4.01
C PHE A 391 -14.09 -8.50 -4.62
N LEU A 392 -14.66 -9.68 -4.47
CA LEU A 392 -14.21 -10.88 -5.19
C LEU A 392 -14.57 -10.77 -6.68
N PRO A 393 -13.77 -11.34 -7.59
CA PRO A 393 -12.55 -12.14 -7.36
C PRO A 393 -11.27 -11.32 -7.21
N ASP A 394 -11.28 -10.05 -7.54
CA ASP A 394 -10.11 -9.17 -7.68
C ASP A 394 -9.20 -9.20 -6.44
N LYS A 395 -9.76 -8.97 -5.24
CA LYS A 395 -8.99 -9.01 -4.00
C LYS A 395 -8.31 -10.36 -3.70
N ALA A 396 -8.88 -11.47 -4.17
CA ALA A 396 -8.29 -12.79 -3.98
C ALA A 396 -7.18 -13.05 -5.03
N ILE A 397 -7.35 -12.55 -6.25
CA ILE A 397 -6.33 -12.57 -7.30
C ILE A 397 -5.13 -11.73 -6.88
N ASP A 398 -5.34 -10.51 -6.40
CA ASP A 398 -4.28 -9.62 -5.91
C ASP A 398 -3.47 -10.27 -4.78
N LEU A 399 -4.16 -10.95 -3.82
CA LEU A 399 -3.46 -11.66 -2.74
C LEU A 399 -2.59 -12.79 -3.26
N MET A 400 -3.09 -13.56 -4.22
CA MET A 400 -2.34 -14.65 -4.83
C MET A 400 -1.12 -14.12 -5.58
N ASP A 401 -1.27 -13.05 -6.35
CA ASP A 401 -0.20 -12.42 -7.12
C ASP A 401 0.87 -11.81 -6.22
N GLU A 402 0.47 -11.07 -5.19
CA GLU A 402 1.42 -10.46 -4.25
C GLU A 402 2.15 -11.51 -3.41
N ALA A 403 1.47 -12.56 -2.93
CA ALA A 403 2.13 -13.64 -2.21
C ALA A 403 3.14 -14.38 -3.10
N ALA A 404 2.79 -14.64 -4.36
CA ALA A 404 3.70 -15.21 -5.34
C ALA A 404 4.93 -14.32 -5.57
N SER A 405 4.72 -13.00 -5.68
CA SER A 405 5.79 -12.02 -5.80
C SER A 405 6.71 -12.00 -4.57
N GLN A 406 6.15 -12.03 -3.35
CA GLN A 406 6.93 -12.04 -2.10
C GLN A 406 7.76 -13.32 -1.95
N VAL A 407 7.17 -14.49 -2.22
CA VAL A 407 7.89 -15.78 -2.19
C VAL A 407 9.02 -15.77 -3.19
N ARG A 408 8.80 -15.26 -4.41
CA ARG A 408 9.84 -15.11 -5.42
C ARG A 408 10.95 -14.17 -4.95
N MET A 409 10.63 -12.98 -4.43
CA MET A 409 11.63 -12.03 -3.91
C MET A 409 12.45 -12.65 -2.76
N THR A 410 11.81 -13.41 -1.88
CA THR A 410 12.49 -14.10 -0.78
C THR A 410 13.42 -15.19 -1.31
N ALA A 411 12.97 -15.94 -2.32
CA ALA A 411 13.79 -16.95 -2.98
C ALA A 411 14.96 -16.34 -3.79
N GLU A 412 14.75 -15.17 -4.41
CA GLU A 412 15.78 -14.45 -5.17
C GLU A 412 16.72 -13.62 -4.28
N SER A 413 16.38 -13.40 -3.01
CA SER A 413 17.26 -12.70 -2.07
C SER A 413 18.54 -13.53 -1.85
N SER A 414 19.70 -12.89 -1.99
CA SER A 414 21.02 -13.52 -1.88
C SER A 414 21.14 -14.41 -0.65
N SER A 415 21.75 -15.59 -0.81
CA SER A 415 22.03 -16.45 0.34
C SER A 415 22.82 -15.69 1.43
N PRO A 416 22.67 -16.03 2.72
CA PRO A 416 23.44 -15.42 3.79
C PRO A 416 24.97 -15.50 3.53
N ASP A 417 25.41 -16.57 2.89
CA ASP A 417 26.82 -16.81 2.53
C ASP A 417 27.31 -15.83 1.46
N LEU A 418 26.48 -15.51 0.45
CA LEU A 418 26.80 -14.50 -0.56
C LEU A 418 26.93 -13.11 0.05
N LYS A 419 26.02 -12.73 0.96
CA LYS A 419 26.10 -11.43 1.67
C LYS A 419 27.36 -11.33 2.52
N ALA A 420 27.71 -12.41 3.25
CA ALA A 420 28.92 -12.44 4.06
C ALA A 420 30.20 -12.34 3.21
N LEU A 421 30.24 -12.92 2.02
CA LEU A 421 31.35 -12.78 1.08
C LEU A 421 31.43 -11.37 0.48
N GLU A 422 30.30 -10.76 0.11
CA GLU A 422 30.23 -9.38 -0.40
C GLU A 422 30.65 -8.35 0.67
N GLU A 423 30.29 -8.56 1.94
CA GLU A 423 30.77 -7.74 3.06
C GLU A 423 32.29 -7.86 3.25
N LYS A 424 32.84 -9.08 3.15
CA LYS A 424 34.30 -9.29 3.22
C LYS A 424 35.04 -8.58 2.07
N ILE A 425 34.51 -8.64 0.86
CA ILE A 425 35.08 -7.90 -0.29
C ILE A 425 35.05 -6.40 -0.05
N SER A 426 33.92 -5.88 0.48
CA SER A 426 33.80 -4.46 0.81
C SER A 426 34.83 -4.00 1.86
N THR A 427 35.08 -4.81 2.89
CA THR A 427 36.09 -4.52 3.92
C THR A 427 37.50 -4.57 3.34
N LEU A 428 37.83 -5.61 2.56
CA LEU A 428 39.11 -5.74 1.88
C LEU A 428 39.39 -4.60 0.89
N HIS A 429 38.36 -4.17 0.17
CA HIS A 429 38.46 -3.03 -0.74
C HIS A 429 38.78 -1.73 0.01
N ARG A 430 38.21 -1.52 1.20
CA ARG A 430 38.53 -0.36 2.05
C ARG A 430 39.95 -0.43 2.59
N GLU A 431 40.36 -1.60 3.13
CA GLU A 431 41.72 -1.84 3.63
C GLU A 431 42.79 -1.66 2.52
N LYS A 432 42.49 -2.12 1.31
CA LYS A 432 43.35 -1.92 0.13
C LYS A 432 43.52 -0.43 -0.18
N ASN A 433 42.43 0.33 -0.18
CA ASN A 433 42.50 1.80 -0.43
C ASN A 433 43.27 2.54 0.68
N ASP A 434 43.12 2.11 1.94
CA ASP A 434 43.87 2.66 3.08
C ASP A 434 45.38 2.33 2.96
N ALA A 435 45.75 1.12 2.51
CA ALA A 435 47.14 0.73 2.26
C ALA A 435 47.75 1.53 1.10
N ILE A 436 46.97 1.81 0.02
CA ILE A 436 47.41 2.68 -1.08
C ILE A 436 47.63 4.12 -0.59
N ALA A 437 46.72 4.65 0.23
CA ALA A 437 46.87 5.98 0.81
C ALA A 437 48.11 6.09 1.72
N ALA A 438 48.45 5.01 2.42
CA ALA A 438 49.65 4.93 3.27
C ALA A 438 50.94 4.59 2.46
N GLN A 439 50.88 4.46 1.14
CA GLN A 439 51.96 4.12 0.23
C GLN A 439 52.58 2.73 0.48
N ASP A 440 51.82 1.81 1.15
CA ASP A 440 52.22 0.42 1.37
C ASP A 440 51.76 -0.46 0.20
N PHE A 441 52.53 -0.39 -0.90
CA PHE A 441 52.15 -1.08 -2.15
C PHE A 441 52.29 -2.61 -2.06
N GLU A 442 53.13 -3.14 -1.16
CA GLU A 442 53.28 -4.56 -0.96
C GLU A 442 52.01 -5.18 -0.31
N LYS A 443 51.53 -4.54 0.75
CA LYS A 443 50.26 -4.90 1.40
C LYS A 443 49.06 -4.69 0.46
N ALA A 444 49.03 -3.61 -0.30
CA ALA A 444 47.98 -3.35 -1.28
C ALA A 444 47.93 -4.43 -2.38
N ALA A 445 49.09 -4.97 -2.82
CA ALA A 445 49.16 -6.05 -3.78
C ALA A 445 48.62 -7.39 -3.19
N GLN A 446 48.96 -7.71 -1.93
CA GLN A 446 48.46 -8.91 -1.24
C GLN A 446 46.95 -8.82 -1.05
N LEU A 447 46.42 -7.67 -0.61
CA LEU A 447 44.97 -7.45 -0.44
C LEU A 447 44.23 -7.54 -1.77
N ARG A 448 44.81 -7.09 -2.89
CA ARG A 448 44.23 -7.23 -4.22
C ARG A 448 44.10 -8.69 -4.63
N ASP A 449 45.11 -9.50 -4.36
CA ASP A 449 45.09 -10.93 -4.73
C ASP A 449 44.07 -11.69 -3.87
N ILE A 450 43.90 -11.31 -2.60
CA ILE A 450 42.87 -11.85 -1.73
C ILE A 450 41.48 -11.41 -2.19
N GLU A 451 41.28 -10.15 -2.53
CA GLU A 451 40.04 -9.58 -3.08
C GLU A 451 39.60 -10.34 -4.35
N LYS A 452 40.56 -10.63 -5.24
CA LYS A 452 40.32 -11.38 -6.48
C LYS A 452 39.84 -12.82 -6.20
N ASN A 453 40.48 -13.51 -5.24
CA ASN A 453 40.04 -14.85 -4.85
C ASN A 453 38.61 -14.88 -4.27
N TYR A 454 38.25 -13.90 -3.43
CA TYR A 454 36.88 -13.79 -2.93
C TYR A 454 35.88 -13.41 -4.02
N GLN A 455 36.30 -12.60 -5.01
CA GLN A 455 35.46 -12.27 -6.16
C GLN A 455 35.17 -13.54 -7.02
N GLU A 456 36.15 -14.38 -7.26
CA GLU A 456 35.98 -15.66 -7.95
C GLU A 456 35.04 -16.61 -7.15
N GLN A 457 35.16 -16.62 -5.82
CA GLN A 457 34.25 -17.39 -4.96
C GLN A 457 32.81 -16.88 -5.03
N VAL A 458 32.61 -15.56 -5.02
CA VAL A 458 31.29 -14.95 -5.18
C VAL A 458 30.67 -15.29 -6.53
N ASP A 459 31.46 -15.31 -7.60
CA ASP A 459 30.94 -15.63 -8.93
C ASP A 459 30.55 -17.12 -9.04
N ILE A 460 31.33 -18.04 -8.45
CA ILE A 460 31.00 -19.47 -8.38
C ILE A 460 29.73 -19.67 -7.53
N GLU A 461 29.65 -19.05 -6.35
CA GLU A 461 28.52 -19.22 -5.44
C GLU A 461 27.27 -18.61 -6.04
N ARG A 462 27.37 -17.48 -6.74
CA ARG A 462 26.27 -16.84 -7.47
C ARG A 462 25.77 -17.72 -8.62
N GLU A 463 26.65 -18.44 -9.30
CA GLU A 463 26.27 -19.38 -10.35
C GLU A 463 25.59 -20.64 -9.77
N ASN A 464 26.13 -21.18 -8.68
CA ASN A 464 25.52 -22.29 -7.93
C ASN A 464 24.13 -21.90 -7.40
N TRP A 465 24.00 -20.71 -6.84
CA TRP A 465 22.74 -20.14 -6.37
C TRP A 465 21.73 -20.02 -7.51
N ARG A 466 22.13 -19.51 -8.67
CA ARG A 466 21.24 -19.45 -9.84
C ARG A 466 20.80 -20.84 -10.31
N LYS A 467 21.65 -21.82 -10.24
CA LYS A 467 21.30 -23.20 -10.58
C LYS A 467 20.35 -23.81 -9.56
N SER A 468 20.54 -23.55 -8.27
CA SER A 468 19.65 -24.01 -7.21
C SER A 468 18.27 -23.35 -7.30
N LEU A 469 18.19 -22.06 -7.62
CA LEU A 469 16.93 -21.34 -7.87
C LEU A 469 16.17 -21.89 -9.08
N SER A 470 16.87 -22.38 -10.11
CA SER A 470 16.24 -23.00 -11.28
C SER A 470 15.68 -24.39 -11.00
N GLN A 471 16.21 -25.08 -9.98
CA GLN A 471 15.81 -26.44 -9.57
C GLN A 471 14.75 -26.42 -8.45
N ASN A 472 14.82 -25.45 -7.55
CA ASN A 472 13.91 -25.32 -6.42
C ASN A 472 12.86 -24.23 -6.73
N ARG A 473 11.75 -24.63 -7.35
CA ARG A 473 10.59 -23.74 -7.53
C ARG A 473 10.00 -23.45 -6.16
N GLY A 474 10.00 -22.18 -5.75
CA GLY A 474 9.32 -21.75 -4.54
C GLY A 474 7.87 -22.21 -4.56
N THR A 475 7.31 -22.52 -3.39
CA THR A 475 5.90 -22.91 -3.26
C THR A 475 5.17 -21.87 -2.42
N VAL A 476 4.06 -21.35 -2.95
CA VAL A 476 3.17 -20.45 -2.21
C VAL A 476 2.24 -21.27 -1.34
N THR A 477 2.24 -21.00 -0.06
CA THR A 477 1.44 -21.69 0.95
C THR A 477 0.33 -20.78 1.51
N ALA A 478 -0.59 -21.35 2.27
CA ALA A 478 -1.62 -20.60 2.99
C ALA A 478 -1.02 -19.57 3.97
N ASP A 479 0.13 -19.88 4.56
CA ASP A 479 0.82 -18.96 5.48
C ASP A 479 1.39 -17.73 4.76
N ASP A 480 1.83 -17.88 3.52
CA ASP A 480 2.33 -16.74 2.72
C ASP A 480 1.17 -15.80 2.35
N ILE A 481 0.01 -16.34 1.97
CA ILE A 481 -1.20 -15.55 1.80
C ILE A 481 -1.57 -14.82 3.10
N ALA A 482 -1.51 -15.50 4.24
CA ALA A 482 -1.82 -14.91 5.54
C ALA A 482 -0.85 -13.77 5.90
N LYS A 483 0.44 -13.88 5.55
CA LYS A 483 1.42 -12.78 5.73
C LYS A 483 1.06 -11.55 4.91
N VAL A 484 0.66 -11.73 3.64
CA VAL A 484 0.22 -10.60 2.79
C VAL A 484 -1.02 -9.92 3.37
N VAL A 485 -2.03 -10.71 3.77
CA VAL A 485 -3.24 -10.16 4.41
C VAL A 485 -2.89 -9.41 5.69
N ALA A 486 -1.96 -9.94 6.50
CA ALA A 486 -1.48 -9.26 7.69
C ALA A 486 -0.78 -7.93 7.36
N GLY A 487 0.02 -7.88 6.28
CA GLY A 487 0.66 -6.67 5.80
C GLY A 487 -0.34 -5.60 5.35
N TRP A 488 -1.40 -5.99 4.63
CA TRP A 488 -2.41 -5.05 4.13
C TRP A 488 -3.34 -4.50 5.21
N THR A 489 -3.76 -5.40 6.11
CA THR A 489 -4.80 -5.08 7.10
C THR A 489 -4.22 -4.67 8.45
N GLY A 490 -2.95 -4.97 8.71
CA GLY A 490 -2.34 -4.87 10.04
C GLY A 490 -2.86 -5.90 11.03
N ILE A 491 -3.64 -6.89 10.57
CA ILE A 491 -4.25 -7.94 11.41
C ILE A 491 -3.33 -9.17 11.37
N PRO A 492 -2.83 -9.70 12.47
CA PRO A 492 -2.12 -10.97 12.50
C PRO A 492 -3.09 -12.11 12.17
N VAL A 493 -3.10 -12.52 10.90
CA VAL A 493 -4.05 -13.52 10.35
C VAL A 493 -3.45 -14.92 10.35
N THR A 494 -2.14 -15.05 10.54
CA THR A 494 -1.44 -16.32 10.70
C THR A 494 -2.08 -17.15 11.82
N ARG A 495 -2.15 -18.46 11.66
CA ARG A 495 -2.59 -19.37 12.73
C ARG A 495 -1.87 -18.99 14.02
N LEU A 496 -2.60 -19.01 15.16
CA LEU A 496 -2.02 -18.76 16.48
C LEU A 496 -0.69 -19.52 16.59
N THR A 497 0.40 -18.78 16.42
CA THR A 497 1.72 -19.34 16.65
C THR A 497 1.85 -19.66 18.15
N GLU A 498 2.74 -20.55 18.54
CA GLU A 498 3.00 -20.83 19.97
C GLU A 498 3.28 -19.54 20.73
N ASP A 499 3.98 -18.58 20.09
CA ASP A 499 4.26 -17.25 20.65
C ASP A 499 3.00 -16.41 20.88
N GLU A 500 2.02 -16.47 19.98
CA GLU A 500 0.76 -15.73 20.11
C GLU A 500 -0.15 -16.35 21.17
N SER A 501 -0.18 -17.66 21.24
CA SER A 501 -0.84 -18.38 22.33
C SER A 501 -0.23 -18.05 23.68
N MET A 502 1.09 -17.97 23.77
CA MET A 502 1.81 -17.56 24.97
C MET A 502 1.51 -16.09 25.34
N ARG A 503 1.42 -15.19 24.37
CA ARG A 503 1.03 -13.77 24.59
C ARG A 503 -0.38 -13.65 25.13
N LEU A 504 -1.34 -14.45 24.60
CA LEU A 504 -2.71 -14.45 25.10
C LEU A 504 -2.83 -15.04 26.50
N LEU A 505 -2.02 -16.06 26.84
CA LEU A 505 -1.93 -16.56 28.20
C LEU A 505 -1.39 -15.51 29.19
N LYS A 506 -0.38 -14.74 28.77
CA LYS A 506 0.22 -13.67 29.56
C LYS A 506 -0.51 -12.32 29.46
N LEU A 507 -1.70 -12.30 28.83
CA LEU A 507 -2.45 -11.05 28.61
C LEU A 507 -2.80 -10.37 29.94
N GLU A 508 -3.20 -11.13 30.97
CA GLU A 508 -3.51 -10.62 32.31
C GLU A 508 -2.30 -9.94 32.93
N GLU A 509 -1.13 -10.57 32.90
CA GLU A 509 0.12 -10.01 33.42
C GLU A 509 0.47 -8.69 32.71
N LYS A 510 0.32 -8.66 31.39
CA LYS A 510 0.58 -7.48 30.59
C LYS A 510 -0.37 -6.33 30.90
N LEU A 511 -1.65 -6.61 31.12
CA LEU A 511 -2.63 -5.62 31.54
C LEU A 511 -2.33 -5.09 32.95
N HIS A 512 -1.94 -5.96 33.89
CA HIS A 512 -1.55 -5.57 35.25
C HIS A 512 -0.28 -4.72 35.31
N GLN A 513 0.60 -4.78 34.32
CA GLN A 513 1.77 -3.90 34.26
C GLN A 513 1.42 -2.40 34.24
N ARG A 514 0.24 -2.05 33.67
CA ARG A 514 -0.21 -0.63 33.60
C ARG A 514 -1.44 -0.34 34.45
N VAL A 515 -2.33 -1.29 34.62
CA VAL A 515 -3.56 -1.14 35.38
C VAL A 515 -3.37 -1.72 36.78
N VAL A 516 -3.69 -0.92 37.81
CA VAL A 516 -3.51 -1.27 39.23
C VAL A 516 -4.86 -1.41 39.91
N GLY A 517 -5.02 -2.43 40.74
CA GLY A 517 -6.18 -2.59 41.67
C GLY A 517 -7.51 -2.90 40.97
N GLN A 518 -7.52 -3.44 39.76
CA GLN A 518 -8.72 -3.77 38.97
C GLN A 518 -8.68 -5.23 38.50
N ASP A 519 -8.37 -6.18 39.37
CA ASP A 519 -8.12 -7.58 39.06
C ASP A 519 -9.33 -8.24 38.38
N ASP A 520 -10.55 -7.99 38.88
CA ASP A 520 -11.78 -8.52 38.32
C ASP A 520 -12.00 -8.03 36.88
N ALA A 521 -11.70 -6.73 36.61
CA ALA A 521 -11.86 -6.16 35.29
C ALA A 521 -10.85 -6.73 34.29
N VAL A 522 -9.60 -6.83 34.68
CA VAL A 522 -8.52 -7.39 33.86
C VAL A 522 -8.80 -8.85 33.52
N THR A 523 -9.18 -9.66 34.52
CA THR A 523 -9.51 -11.08 34.34
C THR A 523 -10.72 -11.26 33.42
N ALA A 524 -11.80 -10.48 33.59
CA ALA A 524 -13.00 -10.57 32.76
C ALA A 524 -12.69 -10.22 31.29
N VAL A 525 -11.95 -9.13 31.06
CA VAL A 525 -11.52 -8.72 29.71
C VAL A 525 -10.64 -9.79 29.07
N ALA A 526 -9.63 -10.28 29.77
CA ALA A 526 -8.71 -11.30 29.25
C ALA A 526 -9.42 -12.62 28.92
N LYS A 527 -10.36 -13.09 29.75
CA LYS A 527 -11.17 -14.27 29.47
C LYS A 527 -12.04 -14.11 28.21
N ALA A 528 -12.71 -12.97 28.06
CA ALA A 528 -13.55 -12.69 26.90
C ALA A 528 -12.72 -12.65 25.59
N ILE A 529 -11.56 -12.02 25.63
CA ILE A 529 -10.64 -11.94 24.48
C ILE A 529 -10.10 -13.34 24.12
N ARG A 530 -9.64 -14.13 25.09
CA ARG A 530 -9.19 -15.52 24.86
C ARG A 530 -10.30 -16.36 24.22
N ARG A 531 -11.54 -16.29 24.73
CA ARG A 531 -12.70 -16.99 24.17
C ARG A 531 -12.97 -16.64 22.72
N SER A 532 -12.85 -15.37 22.37
CA SER A 532 -13.03 -14.89 21.00
C SER A 532 -11.90 -15.35 20.07
N ARG A 533 -10.65 -15.31 20.51
CA ARG A 533 -9.48 -15.68 19.69
C ARG A 533 -9.40 -17.18 19.40
N VAL A 534 -9.85 -18.02 20.31
CA VAL A 534 -9.93 -19.48 20.10
C VAL A 534 -11.09 -19.86 19.14
N GLY A 535 -11.92 -18.90 18.71
CA GLY A 535 -12.99 -19.13 17.75
C GLY A 535 -14.29 -19.67 18.34
N LEU A 536 -14.46 -19.57 19.67
CA LEU A 536 -15.67 -20.02 20.38
C LEU A 536 -16.80 -18.98 20.36
N LYS A 537 -16.56 -17.80 19.76
CA LYS A 537 -17.54 -16.71 19.65
C LYS A 537 -18.19 -16.71 18.28
N ASP A 538 -19.43 -16.18 18.19
CA ASP A 538 -20.10 -15.94 16.92
C ASP A 538 -19.27 -15.03 16.00
N PRO A 539 -18.88 -15.49 14.80
CA PRO A 539 -18.04 -14.73 13.89
C PRO A 539 -18.71 -13.46 13.34
N LYS A 540 -20.01 -13.27 13.54
CA LYS A 540 -20.73 -12.07 13.15
C LYS A 540 -20.55 -10.92 14.12
N ARG A 541 -20.18 -11.16 15.38
CA ARG A 541 -20.06 -10.16 16.43
C ARG A 541 -18.65 -9.59 16.56
N PRO A 542 -18.46 -8.38 17.16
CA PRO A 542 -17.15 -7.85 17.51
C PRO A 542 -16.33 -8.82 18.37
N ILE A 543 -14.99 -8.68 18.40
CA ILE A 543 -14.09 -9.51 19.23
C ILE A 543 -14.53 -9.54 20.69
N GLY A 544 -14.91 -8.38 21.24
CA GLY A 544 -15.45 -8.24 22.59
C GLY A 544 -16.30 -6.99 22.70
N SER A 545 -17.30 -7.01 23.57
CA SER A 545 -18.12 -5.87 23.91
C SER A 545 -18.22 -5.72 25.43
N PHE A 546 -17.76 -4.59 25.92
CA PHE A 546 -17.59 -4.34 27.36
C PHE A 546 -18.28 -3.05 27.76
N LEU A 547 -18.94 -3.06 28.91
CA LEU A 547 -19.44 -1.86 29.58
C LEU A 547 -18.70 -1.67 30.90
N PHE A 548 -17.90 -0.61 31.00
CA PHE A 548 -17.12 -0.25 32.17
C PHE A 548 -17.87 0.77 33.03
N LEU A 549 -18.23 0.38 34.21
CA LEU A 549 -18.97 1.21 35.18
C LEU A 549 -18.07 1.63 36.32
N GLY A 550 -18.21 2.85 36.79
CA GLY A 550 -17.48 3.36 37.94
C GLY A 550 -17.16 4.85 37.90
N PRO A 551 -16.64 5.42 38.99
CA PRO A 551 -16.29 6.84 39.06
C PRO A 551 -15.17 7.21 38.07
N THR A 552 -14.93 8.50 37.92
CA THR A 552 -13.82 9.00 37.09
C THR A 552 -12.47 8.69 37.76
N GLY A 553 -11.43 8.47 36.97
CA GLY A 553 -10.07 8.31 37.47
C GLY A 553 -9.71 6.95 38.08
N VAL A 554 -10.55 5.90 37.93
CA VAL A 554 -10.28 4.54 38.41
C VAL A 554 -9.56 3.63 37.38
N GLY A 555 -9.22 4.15 36.20
CA GLY A 555 -8.43 3.40 35.22
C GLY A 555 -9.19 2.85 34.01
N LYS A 556 -10.49 3.19 33.80
CA LYS A 556 -11.32 2.71 32.66
C LYS A 556 -10.64 2.93 31.30
N THR A 557 -10.24 4.18 31.05
CA THR A 557 -9.58 4.56 29.77
C THR A 557 -8.17 3.98 29.66
N GLU A 558 -7.45 3.83 30.78
CA GLU A 558 -6.10 3.24 30.77
C GLU A 558 -6.14 1.75 30.43
N LEU A 559 -7.14 1.02 30.93
CA LEU A 559 -7.37 -0.37 30.53
C LEU A 559 -7.62 -0.48 29.02
N CYS A 560 -8.38 0.46 28.43
CA CYS A 560 -8.61 0.47 26.97
C CYS A 560 -7.33 0.68 26.17
N LYS A 561 -6.45 1.60 26.60
CA LYS A 561 -5.15 1.87 25.97
C LYS A 561 -4.22 0.67 26.07
N THR A 562 -4.12 0.10 27.28
CA THR A 562 -3.29 -1.08 27.51
C THR A 562 -3.80 -2.29 26.73
N LEU A 563 -5.13 -2.43 26.59
CA LEU A 563 -5.74 -3.46 25.76
C LEU A 563 -5.40 -3.27 24.27
N ALA A 564 -5.45 -2.02 23.77
CA ALA A 564 -5.08 -1.70 22.39
C ALA A 564 -3.59 -2.06 22.13
N GLU A 565 -2.69 -1.68 23.03
CA GLU A 565 -1.28 -2.03 22.95
C GLU A 565 -1.03 -3.55 23.03
N ALA A 566 -1.71 -4.24 23.95
CA ALA A 566 -1.54 -5.68 24.14
C ALA A 566 -2.05 -6.51 22.96
N MET A 567 -3.19 -6.08 22.36
CA MET A 567 -3.86 -6.81 21.28
C MET A 567 -3.37 -6.43 19.89
N PHE A 568 -3.04 -5.16 19.68
CA PHE A 568 -2.80 -4.59 18.36
C PHE A 568 -1.38 -4.03 18.20
N GLY A 569 -0.56 -4.07 19.26
CA GLY A 569 0.83 -3.63 19.22
C GLY A 569 1.04 -2.12 19.24
N ASP A 570 -0.02 -1.32 19.21
CA ASP A 570 0.02 0.15 19.21
C ASP A 570 -1.04 0.71 20.15
N GLU A 571 -0.66 1.56 21.09
CA GLU A 571 -1.57 2.29 21.97
C GLU A 571 -2.55 3.19 21.20
N ASN A 572 -2.12 3.67 19.99
CA ASN A 572 -2.93 4.48 19.10
C ASN A 572 -3.92 3.67 18.22
N ALA A 573 -3.92 2.34 18.33
CA ALA A 573 -4.94 1.49 17.73
C ALA A 573 -6.27 1.58 18.52
N MET A 574 -6.62 2.79 18.95
CA MET A 574 -7.84 3.11 19.70
C MET A 574 -8.60 4.26 19.01
N VAL A 575 -9.89 4.03 18.76
CA VAL A 575 -10.83 5.05 18.26
C VAL A 575 -11.67 5.52 19.45
N ARG A 576 -11.39 6.70 19.97
CA ARG A 576 -12.18 7.30 21.05
C ARG A 576 -13.25 8.21 20.50
N ILE A 577 -14.47 8.08 21.02
CA ILE A 577 -15.63 8.90 20.71
C ILE A 577 -16.27 9.31 22.03
N ASP A 578 -16.34 10.62 22.28
CA ASP A 578 -16.97 11.19 23.46
C ASP A 578 -18.46 11.39 23.21
N MET A 579 -19.29 10.70 23.97
CA MET A 579 -20.75 10.75 23.76
C MET A 579 -21.39 12.06 24.23
N SER A 580 -20.65 12.89 24.95
CA SER A 580 -21.10 14.26 25.28
C SER A 580 -21.30 15.14 24.03
N GLU A 581 -20.63 14.82 22.91
CA GLU A 581 -20.80 15.51 21.63
C GLU A 581 -22.05 15.03 20.86
N TYR A 582 -22.68 13.94 21.30
CA TYR A 582 -23.79 13.24 20.60
C TYR A 582 -25.08 13.19 21.44
N MET A 583 -25.33 14.23 22.19
CA MET A 583 -26.50 14.34 23.04
C MET A 583 -27.77 14.67 22.24
N GLU A 584 -27.63 15.31 21.10
CA GLU A 584 -28.75 15.77 20.27
C GLU A 584 -28.93 14.92 19.03
N LYS A 585 -30.17 14.73 18.58
CA LYS A 585 -30.54 13.89 17.45
C LYS A 585 -29.77 14.24 16.16
N HIS A 586 -29.56 15.52 15.87
CA HIS A 586 -28.86 15.95 14.66
C HIS A 586 -27.36 15.66 14.70
N THR A 587 -26.76 15.49 15.87
CA THR A 587 -25.32 15.15 15.98
C THR A 587 -25.07 13.66 15.72
N VAL A 588 -26.07 12.80 15.87
CA VAL A 588 -25.96 11.36 15.62
C VAL A 588 -25.61 11.07 14.16
N SER A 589 -26.12 11.86 13.22
CA SER A 589 -25.75 11.75 11.80
C SER A 589 -24.25 11.93 11.54
N ARG A 590 -23.50 12.62 12.42
CA ARG A 590 -22.04 12.73 12.28
C ARG A 590 -21.32 11.40 12.52
N LEU A 591 -21.92 10.45 13.27
CA LEU A 591 -21.29 9.14 13.49
C LEU A 591 -21.27 8.29 12.23
N ILE A 592 -22.38 8.26 11.48
CA ILE A 592 -22.55 7.39 10.31
C ILE A 592 -22.58 8.16 8.99
N GLY A 593 -22.54 9.50 9.03
CA GLY A 593 -22.61 10.42 7.90
C GLY A 593 -23.98 11.05 7.71
N SER A 594 -24.01 12.22 7.08
CA SER A 594 -25.23 12.98 6.78
C SER A 594 -25.99 12.37 5.60
N PRO A 595 -27.31 12.32 5.62
CA PRO A 595 -28.12 11.89 4.49
C PRO A 595 -27.87 12.72 3.21
N PRO A 596 -28.15 12.17 2.02
CA PRO A 596 -28.03 12.91 0.77
C PRO A 596 -28.80 14.23 0.79
N GLY A 597 -28.17 15.32 0.37
CA GLY A 597 -28.76 16.66 0.34
C GLY A 597 -28.49 17.54 1.58
N TYR A 598 -27.86 17.02 2.62
CA TYR A 598 -27.41 17.80 3.77
C TYR A 598 -25.92 18.14 3.69
N VAL A 599 -25.54 19.29 4.29
CA VAL A 599 -24.13 19.72 4.38
C VAL A 599 -23.31 18.66 5.12
N GLY A 600 -22.12 18.29 4.56
CA GLY A 600 -21.26 17.28 5.14
C GLY A 600 -21.51 15.83 4.67
N HIS A 601 -22.39 15.60 3.68
CA HIS A 601 -22.61 14.26 3.10
C HIS A 601 -21.33 13.64 2.48
N GLU A 602 -20.46 14.47 1.90
CA GLU A 602 -19.22 14.03 1.28
C GLU A 602 -18.11 13.67 2.29
N GLU A 603 -18.19 14.19 3.52
CA GLU A 603 -17.14 14.00 4.54
C GLU A 603 -17.20 12.60 5.20
N GLY A 604 -18.29 11.85 5.01
CA GLY A 604 -18.48 10.55 5.65
C GLY A 604 -18.74 10.63 7.17
N GLY A 605 -19.02 9.50 7.80
CA GLY A 605 -19.28 9.45 9.25
C GLY A 605 -17.98 9.36 10.07
N GLN A 606 -17.90 10.07 11.18
CA GLN A 606 -16.70 10.09 12.03
C GLN A 606 -16.34 8.71 12.61
N LEU A 607 -17.34 7.93 13.02
CA LEU A 607 -17.14 6.55 13.49
C LEU A 607 -16.79 5.63 12.33
N THR A 608 -17.62 5.66 11.28
CA THR A 608 -17.51 4.74 10.15
C THR A 608 -16.22 4.93 9.38
N GLU A 609 -15.76 6.17 9.14
CA GLU A 609 -14.49 6.43 8.47
C GLU A 609 -13.28 6.05 9.33
N LYS A 610 -13.30 6.32 10.65
CA LYS A 610 -12.20 5.93 11.53
C LYS A 610 -12.03 4.40 11.61
N VAL A 611 -13.16 3.67 11.74
CA VAL A 611 -13.12 2.20 11.80
C VAL A 611 -12.78 1.59 10.44
N ARG A 612 -13.26 2.16 9.33
CA ARG A 612 -12.87 1.73 7.99
C ARG A 612 -11.37 1.84 7.74
N ARG A 613 -10.74 2.91 8.25
CA ARG A 613 -9.29 3.11 8.15
C ARG A 613 -8.49 2.24 9.13
N LYS A 614 -9.08 1.93 10.30
CA LYS A 614 -8.46 1.09 11.33
C LYS A 614 -9.44 0.00 11.77
N PRO A 615 -9.66 -1.03 10.93
CA PRO A 615 -10.66 -2.08 11.21
C PRO A 615 -10.25 -3.00 12.36
N TYR A 616 -8.99 -2.92 12.82
CA TYR A 616 -8.44 -3.67 13.91
C TYR A 616 -8.05 -2.70 15.04
N SER A 617 -9.02 -2.37 15.89
CA SER A 617 -8.86 -1.34 16.92
C SER A 617 -9.80 -1.54 18.10
N VAL A 618 -9.49 -0.86 19.21
CA VAL A 618 -10.42 -0.67 20.33
C VAL A 618 -11.27 0.56 20.05
N VAL A 619 -12.58 0.39 19.96
CA VAL A 619 -13.51 1.51 19.83
C VAL A 619 -14.09 1.84 21.20
N LEU A 620 -13.71 2.99 21.73
CA LEU A 620 -14.14 3.48 23.04
C LEU A 620 -15.23 4.53 22.88
N PHE A 621 -16.43 4.21 23.36
CA PHE A 621 -17.53 5.15 23.55
C PHE A 621 -17.51 5.65 24.99
N ASP A 622 -17.05 6.87 25.19
CA ASP A 622 -16.90 7.45 26.52
C ASP A 622 -18.19 8.15 26.97
N GLU A 623 -18.63 7.95 28.21
CA GLU A 623 -19.85 8.50 28.83
C GLU A 623 -21.15 8.17 28.05
N ILE A 624 -21.37 6.88 27.79
CA ILE A 624 -22.48 6.38 26.94
C ILE A 624 -23.88 6.78 27.46
N GLU A 625 -24.03 7.05 28.76
CA GLU A 625 -25.27 7.54 29.37
C GLU A 625 -25.71 8.92 28.87
N LYS A 626 -24.79 9.71 28.29
CA LYS A 626 -25.08 11.03 27.75
C LYS A 626 -25.56 10.98 26.29
N ALA A 627 -25.39 9.84 25.64
CA ALA A 627 -25.73 9.69 24.24
C ALA A 627 -27.24 9.75 23.99
N HIS A 628 -27.63 10.34 22.84
CA HIS A 628 -29.01 10.26 22.36
C HIS A 628 -29.42 8.81 22.09
N GLU A 629 -30.71 8.47 22.24
CA GLU A 629 -31.21 7.10 22.05
C GLU A 629 -30.92 6.52 20.66
N ASP A 630 -30.85 7.33 19.63
CA ASP A 630 -30.50 6.86 18.28
C ASP A 630 -29.07 6.32 18.19
N VAL A 631 -28.14 6.75 19.06
CA VAL A 631 -26.80 6.17 19.17
C VAL A 631 -26.87 4.72 19.65
N TRP A 632 -27.77 4.45 20.60
CA TRP A 632 -27.95 3.08 21.12
C TRP A 632 -28.46 2.13 20.04
N ASN A 633 -29.32 2.62 19.12
CA ASN A 633 -29.78 1.84 17.97
C ASN A 633 -28.63 1.47 17.01
N ILE A 634 -27.68 2.39 16.79
CA ILE A 634 -26.46 2.10 16.01
C ILE A 634 -25.59 1.08 16.73
N LEU A 635 -25.40 1.24 18.04
CA LEU A 635 -24.63 0.29 18.85
C LEU A 635 -25.28 -1.09 18.87
N LEU A 636 -26.60 -1.21 18.94
CA LEU A 636 -27.29 -2.48 18.84
C LEU A 636 -26.96 -3.21 17.54
N GLN A 637 -26.94 -2.50 16.41
CA GLN A 637 -26.57 -3.05 15.12
C GLN A 637 -25.09 -3.52 15.11
N ILE A 638 -24.18 -2.73 15.72
CA ILE A 638 -22.77 -3.12 15.85
C ILE A 638 -22.63 -4.40 16.69
N LEU A 639 -23.30 -4.45 17.83
CA LEU A 639 -23.19 -5.55 18.80
C LEU A 639 -23.83 -6.86 18.31
N GLU A 640 -24.82 -6.78 17.41
CA GLU A 640 -25.53 -7.94 16.89
C GLU A 640 -24.98 -8.45 15.57
N ASP A 641 -24.90 -7.54 14.57
CA ASP A 641 -24.52 -7.88 13.21
C ASP A 641 -23.02 -7.66 12.94
N GLY A 642 -22.34 -6.90 13.80
CA GLY A 642 -20.94 -6.49 13.60
C GLY A 642 -20.71 -5.59 12.40
N VAL A 643 -21.76 -5.01 11.81
CA VAL A 643 -21.68 -4.18 10.60
C VAL A 643 -22.63 -3.00 10.70
N VAL A 644 -22.19 -1.83 10.25
CA VAL A 644 -23.03 -0.63 10.11
C VAL A 644 -22.99 -0.14 8.68
N THR A 645 -24.13 0.28 8.15
CA THR A 645 -24.21 0.92 6.84
C THR A 645 -24.09 2.43 7.01
N ASP A 646 -23.11 3.07 6.33
CA ASP A 646 -22.95 4.51 6.36
C ASP A 646 -24.00 5.23 5.48
N SER A 647 -24.02 6.56 5.54
CA SER A 647 -24.95 7.39 4.74
C SER A 647 -24.71 7.28 3.22
N GLN A 648 -23.57 6.76 2.79
CA GLN A 648 -23.23 6.54 1.39
C GLN A 648 -23.61 5.11 0.93
N GLY A 649 -24.23 4.31 1.81
CA GLY A 649 -24.62 2.92 1.53
C GLY A 649 -23.49 1.91 1.66
N ARG A 650 -22.31 2.31 2.14
CA ARG A 650 -21.16 1.42 2.32
C ARG A 650 -21.29 0.67 3.65
N ARG A 651 -20.98 -0.60 3.64
CA ARG A 651 -20.93 -1.44 4.84
C ARG A 651 -19.58 -1.30 5.52
N VAL A 652 -19.60 -0.93 6.80
CA VAL A 652 -18.40 -0.83 7.65
C VAL A 652 -18.39 -1.96 8.67
N ASP A 653 -17.34 -2.75 8.68
CA ASP A 653 -17.21 -3.97 9.48
C ASP A 653 -16.55 -3.68 10.84
N PHE A 654 -17.21 -4.10 11.92
CA PHE A 654 -16.76 -3.99 13.31
C PHE A 654 -16.36 -5.34 13.91
N LYS A 655 -16.41 -6.45 13.15
CA LYS A 655 -16.16 -7.81 13.68
C LYS A 655 -14.76 -7.98 14.25
N ASN A 656 -13.80 -7.22 13.71
CA ASN A 656 -12.41 -7.25 14.16
C ASN A 656 -12.08 -6.16 15.18
N THR A 657 -13.08 -5.46 15.72
CA THR A 657 -12.92 -4.45 16.76
C THR A 657 -13.26 -4.97 18.14
N VAL A 658 -12.72 -4.33 19.17
CA VAL A 658 -13.16 -4.48 20.56
C VAL A 658 -13.96 -3.25 20.92
N ILE A 659 -15.23 -3.42 21.26
CA ILE A 659 -16.13 -2.33 21.64
C ILE A 659 -16.07 -2.15 23.16
N VAL A 660 -15.71 -0.96 23.59
CA VAL A 660 -15.72 -0.59 25.01
C VAL A 660 -16.59 0.65 25.18
N MET A 661 -17.50 0.56 26.11
CA MET A 661 -18.36 1.68 26.51
C MET A 661 -18.03 2.01 27.96
N THR A 662 -17.85 3.29 28.29
CA THR A 662 -17.69 3.71 29.69
C THR A 662 -18.94 4.43 30.18
N SER A 663 -19.27 4.28 31.44
CA SER A 663 -20.37 4.99 32.07
C SER A 663 -20.06 5.32 33.55
N ASN A 664 -20.58 6.45 33.99
CA ASN A 664 -20.53 6.90 35.35
C ASN A 664 -21.84 6.62 36.14
N VAL A 665 -22.78 5.88 35.52
CA VAL A 665 -24.02 5.43 36.18
C VAL A 665 -23.68 4.62 37.45
N GLY A 666 -24.33 4.89 38.54
CA GLY A 666 -24.07 4.25 39.84
C GLY A 666 -22.80 4.72 40.57
N ALA A 667 -22.02 5.67 40.00
CA ALA A 667 -20.82 6.20 40.64
C ALA A 667 -21.08 6.76 42.02
N ARG A 668 -22.27 7.34 42.25
CA ARG A 668 -22.70 7.88 43.56
C ARG A 668 -22.80 6.77 44.61
N ASN A 669 -23.26 5.58 44.26
CA ASN A 669 -23.36 4.45 45.17
C ASN A 669 -21.99 3.92 45.56
N ILE A 670 -21.03 3.98 44.61
CA ILE A 670 -19.64 3.56 44.86
C ILE A 670 -18.91 4.57 45.80
N THR A 671 -19.15 5.88 45.61
CA THR A 671 -18.49 6.95 46.40
C THR A 671 -19.18 7.25 47.70
N ALA A 672 -20.49 7.08 47.82
CA ALA A 672 -21.26 7.37 49.08
C ALA A 672 -20.92 6.40 50.21
N ASP A 673 -20.65 5.15 49.93
CA ASP A 673 -20.21 4.15 50.94
C ASP A 673 -18.78 4.42 51.39
N ALA A 674 -17.94 5.07 50.60
CA ALA A 674 -16.62 5.51 50.99
C ALA A 674 -16.65 6.75 51.91
N ALA A 675 -17.60 7.67 51.69
CA ALA A 675 -17.74 8.88 52.52
C ALA A 675 -18.27 8.59 53.93
N LYS A 676 -19.07 7.52 54.10
CA LYS A 676 -19.53 7.06 55.41
C LYS A 676 -18.41 6.56 56.35
N LEU A 677 -17.25 6.23 55.81
CA LEU A 677 -16.08 5.78 56.55
C LEU A 677 -15.23 6.92 57.13
N GLY A 678 -15.44 8.18 56.73
CA GLY A 678 -14.59 9.32 57.08
C GLY A 678 -15.13 10.26 58.11
N PHE A 679 -16.44 10.30 58.45
CA PHE A 679 -17.00 11.42 59.22
C PHE A 679 -17.92 11.09 60.40
N ASP A 680 -18.34 9.83 60.64
CA ASP A 680 -19.08 9.47 61.82
C ASP A 680 -18.40 8.33 62.53
N GLY A 681 -17.68 8.66 63.57
CA GLY A 681 -17.11 7.74 64.54
C GLY A 681 -18.17 7.02 65.40
N LYS A 682 -19.05 6.25 64.71
CA LYS A 682 -19.85 5.23 65.35
C LYS A 682 -19.48 3.86 64.82
N GLU A 683 -18.91 3.10 65.68
CA GLU A 683 -18.66 1.66 65.60
C GLU A 683 -19.70 0.99 64.70
N LYS A 684 -19.31 0.48 63.47
CA LYS A 684 -18.99 -0.87 63.24
C LYS A 684 -19.95 -1.93 62.87
N ASP A 685 -19.61 -2.50 61.83
CA ASP A 685 -19.60 -3.96 61.71
C ASP A 685 -18.25 -4.37 61.07
N GLU A 686 -17.31 -4.67 61.93
CA GLU A 686 -15.93 -5.16 61.57
C GLU A 686 -15.95 -6.56 60.96
N THR A 687 -17.12 -7.10 60.65
CA THR A 687 -17.31 -8.49 60.19
C THR A 687 -17.63 -8.63 58.72
N GLU A 688 -17.84 -7.54 57.99
CA GLU A 688 -18.13 -7.61 56.56
C GLU A 688 -16.84 -7.56 55.72
N SER A 689 -16.58 -8.65 55.00
CA SER A 689 -15.41 -8.70 54.08
C SER A 689 -15.59 -7.67 52.98
N ASP A 690 -14.48 -7.11 52.48
CA ASP A 690 -14.47 -6.16 51.34
C ASP A 690 -15.18 -6.72 50.15
N GLU A 691 -15.17 -8.04 49.95
CA GLU A 691 -15.89 -8.74 48.89
C GLU A 691 -17.42 -8.67 49.05
N ALA A 692 -17.95 -8.86 50.25
CA ALA A 692 -19.37 -8.77 50.50
C ALA A 692 -19.89 -7.35 50.28
N ARG A 693 -19.13 -6.37 50.67
CA ARG A 693 -19.38 -4.95 50.45
C ARG A 693 -19.40 -4.62 48.96
N PHE A 694 -18.38 -5.07 48.21
CA PHE A 694 -18.33 -4.86 46.77
C PHE A 694 -19.47 -5.53 46.05
N ALA A 695 -19.89 -6.72 46.48
CA ALA A 695 -21.06 -7.43 45.93
C ALA A 695 -22.35 -6.60 46.06
N ARG A 696 -22.60 -5.96 47.23
CA ARG A 696 -23.76 -5.06 47.43
C ARG A 696 -23.69 -3.81 46.54
N ILE A 697 -22.52 -3.17 46.44
CA ILE A 697 -22.31 -2.02 45.58
C ILE A 697 -22.58 -2.41 44.13
N ARG A 698 -22.08 -3.56 43.69
CA ARG A 698 -22.31 -4.09 42.34
C ARG A 698 -23.80 -4.30 42.04
N GLU A 699 -24.56 -4.84 43.01
CA GLU A 699 -26.01 -5.06 42.86
C GLU A 699 -26.78 -3.72 42.74
N ALA A 700 -26.41 -2.72 43.57
CA ALA A 700 -26.98 -1.38 43.50
C ALA A 700 -26.70 -0.70 42.14
N VAL A 701 -25.43 -0.76 41.67
CA VAL A 701 -25.03 -0.22 40.38
C VAL A 701 -25.74 -0.93 39.21
N MET A 702 -25.92 -2.25 39.30
CA MET A 702 -26.65 -3.03 38.31
C MET A 702 -28.15 -2.67 38.28
N THR A 703 -28.71 -2.28 39.39
CA THR A 703 -30.08 -1.79 39.47
C THR A 703 -30.23 -0.43 38.79
N ASP A 704 -29.35 0.53 39.09
CA ASP A 704 -29.33 1.83 38.44
C ASP A 704 -29.11 1.72 36.92
N LEU A 705 -28.27 0.77 36.52
CA LEU A 705 -28.00 0.48 35.11
C LEU A 705 -29.26 0.03 34.36
N LYS A 706 -30.06 -0.88 34.96
CA LYS A 706 -31.32 -1.38 34.41
C LYS A 706 -32.39 -0.28 34.32
N HIS A 707 -32.30 0.75 35.14
CA HIS A 707 -33.20 1.94 35.04
C HIS A 707 -32.76 2.91 33.95
N THR A 708 -31.47 2.98 33.64
CA THR A 708 -30.88 3.92 32.67
C THR A 708 -30.93 3.36 31.23
N PHE A 709 -30.60 2.08 31.05
CA PHE A 709 -30.50 1.46 29.74
C PHE A 709 -31.57 0.41 29.49
N ARG A 710 -32.01 0.29 28.25
CA ARG A 710 -33.01 -0.72 27.87
C ARG A 710 -32.44 -2.13 28.05
N PRO A 711 -33.26 -3.10 28.53
CA PRO A 711 -32.81 -4.49 28.74
C PRO A 711 -32.23 -5.11 27.47
N GLU A 712 -32.78 -4.77 26.31
CA GLU A 712 -32.32 -5.24 25.00
C GLU A 712 -30.85 -4.87 24.74
N PHE A 713 -30.45 -3.64 25.07
CA PHE A 713 -29.08 -3.17 24.94
C PHE A 713 -28.12 -3.90 25.87
N LEU A 714 -28.50 -4.05 27.15
CA LEU A 714 -27.68 -4.73 28.14
C LEU A 714 -27.43 -6.20 27.83
N ASN A 715 -28.44 -6.89 27.27
CA ASN A 715 -28.33 -8.31 26.90
C ASN A 715 -27.41 -8.59 25.69
N ARG A 716 -27.01 -7.54 24.94
CA ARG A 716 -26.10 -7.67 23.80
C ARG A 716 -24.64 -7.46 24.17
N ILE A 717 -24.39 -6.97 25.39
CA ILE A 717 -23.04 -6.73 25.90
C ILE A 717 -22.48 -8.04 26.46
N ASP A 718 -21.24 -8.40 26.08
CA ASP A 718 -20.61 -9.63 26.52
C ASP A 718 -20.32 -9.62 28.01
N GLU A 719 -19.77 -8.50 28.55
CA GLU A 719 -19.42 -8.39 29.97
C GLU A 719 -19.69 -6.96 30.46
N ILE A 720 -20.35 -6.86 31.63
CA ILE A 720 -20.56 -5.60 32.34
C ILE A 720 -19.62 -5.61 33.55
N ILE A 721 -18.71 -4.67 33.61
CA ILE A 721 -17.61 -4.65 34.56
C ILE A 721 -17.72 -3.42 35.46
N VAL A 722 -17.85 -3.62 36.77
CA VAL A 722 -17.87 -2.57 37.76
C VAL A 722 -16.44 -2.39 38.31
N PHE A 723 -15.88 -1.20 38.13
CA PHE A 723 -14.56 -0.83 38.61
C PHE A 723 -14.59 -0.52 40.09
N ARG A 724 -13.64 -1.06 40.82
CA ARG A 724 -13.48 -0.79 42.25
C ARG A 724 -12.89 0.61 42.44
N GLN A 725 -13.21 1.22 43.58
CA GLN A 725 -12.53 2.43 44.02
C GLN A 725 -11.08 2.10 44.34
N LEU A 726 -10.16 3.01 43.99
CA LEU A 726 -8.75 2.83 44.25
C LEU A 726 -8.44 2.99 45.77
N THR A 727 -7.69 2.07 46.33
CA THR A 727 -7.16 2.18 47.70
C THR A 727 -5.94 3.10 47.71
N GLN A 728 -5.52 3.56 48.89
CA GLN A 728 -4.32 4.40 49.05
C GLN A 728 -3.07 3.69 48.54
N GLU A 729 -2.94 2.40 48.80
CA GLU A 729 -1.85 1.57 48.27
C GLU A 729 -1.81 1.56 46.74
N ASN A 730 -2.97 1.43 46.10
CA ASN A 730 -3.08 1.47 44.66
C ASN A 730 -2.65 2.83 44.07
N ILE A 731 -2.95 3.92 44.78
CA ILE A 731 -2.58 5.28 44.35
C ILE A 731 -1.06 5.49 44.45
N VAL A 732 -0.43 4.98 45.51
CA VAL A 732 1.03 5.01 45.67
C VAL A 732 1.72 4.24 44.54
N GLU A 733 1.20 3.07 44.21
CA GLU A 733 1.73 2.28 43.06
C GLU A 733 1.53 2.99 41.73
N ILE A 734 0.37 3.63 41.51
CA ILE A 734 0.12 4.44 40.31
C ILE A 734 1.09 5.63 40.26
N ALA A 735 1.31 6.33 41.39
CA ALA A 735 2.27 7.43 41.48
C ALA A 735 3.68 6.97 41.10
N ARG A 736 4.12 5.83 41.65
CA ARG A 736 5.44 5.24 41.34
C ARG A 736 5.58 4.94 39.82
N ARG A 737 4.57 4.36 39.21
CA ARG A 737 4.57 4.07 37.75
C ARG A 737 4.57 5.35 36.90
N MET A 738 3.81 6.36 37.27
CA MET A 738 3.79 7.65 36.57
C MET A 738 5.15 8.36 36.68
N LEU A 739 5.76 8.37 37.85
CA LEU A 739 7.10 8.92 38.09
C LEU A 739 8.17 8.15 37.31
N ALA A 740 8.05 6.81 37.16
CA ALA A 740 8.96 6.02 36.35
C ALA A 740 8.86 6.39 34.86
N VAL A 741 7.67 6.70 34.36
CA VAL A 741 7.49 7.21 32.96
C VAL A 741 8.13 8.58 32.80
N THR A 742 7.94 9.49 33.76
CA THR A 742 8.58 10.81 33.77
C THR A 742 10.10 10.65 33.86
N GLY A 743 10.62 9.74 34.71
CA GLY A 743 12.04 9.43 34.81
C GLY A 743 12.66 8.94 33.49
N LYS A 744 11.97 8.11 32.73
CA LYS A 744 12.40 7.71 31.37
C LYS A 744 12.53 8.90 30.41
N ARG A 745 11.60 9.86 30.49
CA ARG A 745 11.69 11.10 29.68
C ARG A 745 12.87 11.99 30.11
N MET A 746 13.11 12.09 31.41
CA MET A 746 14.25 12.84 31.97
C MET A 746 15.59 12.18 31.62
N ALA A 747 15.64 10.86 31.60
CA ALA A 747 16.84 10.12 31.21
C ALA A 747 17.25 10.41 29.72
N GLN A 748 16.29 10.70 28.83
CA GLN A 748 16.58 11.17 27.49
C GLN A 748 17.27 12.54 27.44
N GLN A 749 17.10 13.34 28.51
CA GLN A 749 17.78 14.61 28.71
C GLN A 749 19.07 14.45 29.51
N GLY A 750 19.45 13.22 29.84
CA GLY A 750 20.65 12.90 30.64
C GLY A 750 20.49 13.06 32.13
N ILE A 751 19.27 13.16 32.67
CA ILE A 751 19.00 13.28 34.11
C ILE A 751 18.37 11.98 34.60
N THR A 752 18.97 11.39 35.64
CA THR A 752 18.43 10.22 36.33
C THR A 752 17.48 10.67 37.45
N LEU A 753 16.28 10.11 37.51
CA LEU A 753 15.30 10.38 38.56
C LEU A 753 15.38 9.27 39.63
N ALA A 754 15.73 9.65 40.88
CA ALA A 754 15.61 8.81 42.05
C ALA A 754 14.42 9.27 42.89
N MET A 755 13.77 8.37 43.64
CA MET A 755 12.57 8.68 44.39
C MET A 755 12.59 7.96 45.74
N ASP A 756 12.31 8.72 46.82
CA ASP A 756 12.13 8.19 48.16
C ASP A 756 10.66 7.78 48.36
N ASP A 757 10.43 6.66 49.05
CA ASP A 757 9.08 6.10 49.25
C ASP A 757 8.16 7.07 49.98
N ASP A 758 8.67 7.77 51.02
CA ASP A 758 7.92 8.76 51.80
C ASP A 758 7.44 9.94 50.91
N ALA A 759 8.24 10.35 49.94
CA ALA A 759 7.89 11.42 49.00
C ALA A 759 6.83 10.96 48.00
N VAL A 760 6.90 9.70 47.58
CA VAL A 760 5.88 9.10 46.70
C VAL A 760 4.55 8.97 47.43
N GLU A 761 4.55 8.57 48.69
CA GLU A 761 3.35 8.51 49.54
C GLU A 761 2.73 9.90 49.77
N ALA A 762 3.54 10.93 50.00
CA ALA A 762 3.07 12.31 50.14
C ALA A 762 2.42 12.81 48.83
N LEU A 763 3.08 12.58 47.67
CA LEU A 763 2.52 12.89 46.36
C LEU A 763 1.21 12.14 46.08
N ALA A 764 1.13 10.88 46.44
CA ALA A 764 -0.06 10.05 46.28
C ALA A 764 -1.20 10.58 47.14
N LYS A 765 -0.93 11.04 48.36
CA LYS A 765 -1.92 11.62 49.28
C LYS A 765 -2.42 12.97 48.76
N ASP A 766 -1.55 13.83 48.27
CA ASP A 766 -1.92 15.14 47.71
C ASP A 766 -2.67 15.00 46.36
N GLY A 767 -2.35 13.97 45.62
CA GLY A 767 -2.94 13.67 44.28
C GLY A 767 -4.19 12.81 44.32
N PHE A 768 -4.68 12.42 45.51
CA PHE A 768 -5.87 11.59 45.62
C PHE A 768 -7.11 12.42 45.96
N ASP A 769 -8.18 12.21 45.25
CA ASP A 769 -9.52 12.76 45.54
C ASP A 769 -10.55 11.63 45.47
N PRO A 770 -11.37 11.41 46.52
CA PRO A 770 -12.39 10.35 46.50
C PRO A 770 -13.40 10.42 45.35
N GLN A 771 -13.65 11.62 44.78
CA GLN A 771 -14.57 11.82 43.69
C GLN A 771 -13.89 11.67 42.31
N TYR A 772 -12.63 12.11 42.20
CA TYR A 772 -11.89 12.15 40.93
C TYR A 772 -10.82 11.07 40.80
N GLY A 773 -10.66 10.21 41.83
CA GLY A 773 -9.71 9.12 41.85
C GLY A 773 -8.24 9.57 41.69
N ALA A 774 -7.50 8.91 40.84
CA ALA A 774 -6.11 9.23 40.54
C ALA A 774 -5.93 10.36 39.49
N ARG A 775 -7.00 11.02 39.01
CA ARG A 775 -6.89 12.07 38.00
C ARG A 775 -6.12 13.31 38.43
N PRO A 776 -6.27 13.80 39.70
CA PRO A 776 -5.46 14.91 40.19
C PRO A 776 -3.98 14.59 40.37
N LEU A 777 -3.62 13.32 40.54
CA LEU A 777 -2.23 12.88 40.76
C LEU A 777 -1.29 13.31 39.62
N ARG A 778 -1.78 13.29 38.37
CA ARG A 778 -1.00 13.76 37.23
C ARG A 778 -0.63 15.25 37.34
N ARG A 779 -1.55 16.07 37.83
CA ARG A 779 -1.28 17.51 38.07
C ARG A 779 -0.33 17.69 39.27
N ALA A 780 -0.48 16.89 40.32
CA ALA A 780 0.42 16.93 41.47
C ALA A 780 1.86 16.59 41.03
N ILE A 781 2.05 15.54 40.24
CA ILE A 781 3.37 15.18 39.71
C ILE A 781 3.90 16.28 38.79
N GLN A 782 3.08 16.85 37.91
CA GLN A 782 3.50 17.92 37.01
C GLN A 782 4.00 19.13 37.82
N ASN A 783 3.16 19.65 38.74
CA ASN A 783 3.46 20.87 39.48
C ASN A 783 4.59 20.69 40.50
N GLN A 784 4.67 19.52 41.17
CA GLN A 784 5.63 19.33 42.25
C GLN A 784 6.95 18.68 41.80
N VAL A 785 6.95 17.97 40.67
CA VAL A 785 8.13 17.26 40.18
C VAL A 785 8.59 17.84 38.81
N GLU A 786 7.74 17.83 37.77
CA GLU A 786 8.17 18.21 36.41
C GLU A 786 8.55 19.70 36.38
N ASP A 787 7.72 20.59 36.95
CA ASP A 787 7.98 22.04 36.98
C ASP A 787 9.22 22.35 37.82
N ALA A 788 9.37 21.72 39.00
CA ALA A 788 10.52 21.94 39.88
C ALA A 788 11.86 21.46 39.25
N VAL A 789 11.83 20.33 38.52
CA VAL A 789 13.00 19.86 37.79
C VAL A 789 13.32 20.81 36.63
N ALA A 790 12.32 21.29 35.92
CA ALA A 790 12.52 22.23 34.81
C ALA A 790 13.12 23.56 35.30
N GLU A 791 12.66 24.10 36.43
CA GLU A 791 13.24 25.30 37.04
C GLU A 791 14.72 25.08 37.42
N GLN A 792 15.04 23.98 38.13
CA GLN A 792 16.43 23.68 38.50
C GLN A 792 17.36 23.43 37.31
N MET A 793 16.82 22.88 36.21
CA MET A 793 17.57 22.77 34.94
C MET A 793 17.85 24.13 34.33
N LEU A 794 16.86 25.03 34.29
CA LEU A 794 17.01 26.37 33.72
C LEU A 794 17.95 27.24 34.57
N GLU A 795 17.92 27.10 35.87
CA GLU A 795 18.85 27.76 36.82
C GLU A 795 20.26 27.15 36.80
N GLY A 796 20.47 26.04 36.07
CA GLY A 796 21.76 25.38 35.98
C GLY A 796 22.20 24.58 37.23
N GLN A 797 21.29 24.37 38.17
CA GLN A 797 21.52 23.55 39.37
C GLN A 797 21.56 22.05 39.00
N LEU A 798 20.69 21.58 38.06
CA LEU A 798 20.72 20.25 37.49
C LEU A 798 21.29 20.28 36.08
N LYS A 799 22.29 19.45 35.80
CA LYS A 799 22.98 19.31 34.53
C LYS A 799 22.84 17.88 33.99
N SER A 800 23.07 17.70 32.71
CA SER A 800 23.15 16.37 32.11
C SER A 800 24.23 15.53 32.80
N GLY A 801 23.89 14.34 33.28
CA GLY A 801 24.68 13.45 34.10
C GLY A 801 24.34 13.48 35.61
N ASP A 802 23.51 14.42 36.04
CA ASP A 802 23.12 14.52 37.47
C ASP A 802 21.92 13.60 37.79
N THR A 803 21.82 13.25 39.09
CA THR A 803 20.65 12.52 39.63
C THR A 803 19.77 13.49 40.39
N ALA A 804 18.52 13.64 39.96
CA ALA A 804 17.48 14.37 40.70
C ALA A 804 16.76 13.41 41.64
N ARG A 805 16.82 13.66 42.95
CA ARG A 805 16.14 12.86 43.97
C ARG A 805 14.87 13.56 44.46
N ILE A 806 13.74 12.87 44.38
CA ILE A 806 12.48 13.32 45.01
C ILE A 806 12.51 12.94 46.47
N CYS A 807 12.50 13.92 47.35
CA CYS A 807 12.53 13.69 48.80
C CYS A 807 11.48 14.55 49.54
N LEU A 808 11.11 14.17 50.75
CA LEU A 808 10.19 14.91 51.60
C LEU A 808 10.96 15.80 52.56
N ARG A 809 10.76 17.15 52.52
CA ARG A 809 11.33 18.09 53.53
C ARG A 809 10.24 18.99 54.04
N ASP A 810 10.10 19.09 55.33
CA ASP A 810 9.09 19.89 56.03
C ASP A 810 7.65 19.62 55.53
N GLY A 811 7.36 18.34 55.21
CA GLY A 811 6.05 17.93 54.67
C GLY A 811 5.77 18.33 53.24
N LYS A 812 6.76 18.86 52.52
CA LYS A 812 6.64 19.19 51.08
C LYS A 812 7.59 18.33 50.25
N VAL A 813 7.15 17.97 49.10
CA VAL A 813 7.96 17.27 48.11
C VAL A 813 8.94 18.26 47.49
N VAL A 814 10.24 17.96 47.58
CA VAL A 814 11.33 18.79 47.06
C VAL A 814 12.26 17.95 46.18
N ILE A 815 12.78 18.55 45.13
CA ILE A 815 13.81 17.94 44.29
C ILE A 815 15.18 18.33 44.81
N ALA A 816 15.98 17.34 45.22
CA ALA A 816 17.35 17.52 45.65
C ALA A 816 18.31 16.91 44.60
N LYS A 817 19.44 17.57 44.39
CA LYS A 817 20.53 17.00 43.63
C LYS A 817 21.28 15.99 44.50
N ASP A 818 21.34 14.72 44.11
CA ASP A 818 22.23 13.76 44.76
C ASP A 818 23.67 14.10 44.40
N ALA A 819 24.53 14.27 45.41
CA ALA A 819 25.96 14.39 45.17
C ALA A 819 26.44 13.04 44.59
N ALA A 820 26.86 13.05 43.35
CA ALA A 820 27.31 11.84 42.63
C ALA A 820 28.50 11.23 43.44
N GLU A 821 28.24 10.11 44.08
CA GLU A 821 29.27 9.12 44.33
C GLU A 821 29.64 8.54 42.95
N ALA A 822 30.84 8.83 42.49
CA ALA A 822 31.35 8.40 41.21
C ALA A 822 31.32 6.87 41.14
N ALA A 823 30.29 6.30 40.56
CA ALA A 823 30.24 4.89 40.26
C ALA A 823 31.24 4.64 39.14
N ALA A 824 32.31 3.95 39.43
CA ALA A 824 33.21 3.35 38.47
C ALA A 824 32.42 2.49 37.49
N PRO A 825 32.80 2.45 36.20
CA PRO A 825 32.08 1.64 35.22
C PRO A 825 32.10 0.17 35.66
N ALA A 826 30.92 -0.42 35.82
CA ALA A 826 30.78 -1.83 36.10
C ALA A 826 31.34 -2.62 34.91
N GLU A 827 32.37 -3.43 35.15
CA GLU A 827 32.85 -4.42 34.21
C GLU A 827 31.70 -5.37 33.82
N PRO A 828 31.61 -5.74 32.53
CA PRO A 828 30.59 -6.69 32.10
C PRO A 828 30.85 -8.05 32.79
N PRO A 829 29.81 -8.79 33.20
CA PRO A 829 29.96 -10.08 33.85
C PRO A 829 30.65 -11.04 32.86
N ALA A 830 31.74 -11.66 33.35
CA ALA A 830 32.48 -12.69 32.64
C ALA A 830 31.56 -13.86 32.30
N GLU A 831 31.44 -14.20 31.02
CA GLU A 831 30.79 -15.42 30.57
C GLU A 831 31.59 -16.64 31.07
N ASP A 832 30.93 -17.45 31.88
CA ASP A 832 31.42 -18.80 32.26
C ASP A 832 31.44 -19.72 31.03
N VAL A 833 32.62 -19.83 30.43
CA VAL A 833 32.92 -20.87 29.44
C VAL A 833 32.94 -22.21 30.14
N LYS A 834 31.85 -22.96 30.11
CA LYS A 834 31.85 -24.40 30.42
C LYS A 834 32.39 -25.19 29.26
N THR A 835 33.60 -25.66 29.38
CA THR A 835 34.15 -26.71 28.51
C THR A 835 33.35 -28.02 28.63
N PRO A 836 33.06 -28.73 27.54
CA PRO A 836 32.47 -30.07 27.62
C PRO A 836 33.54 -31.12 27.92
N VAL A 837 33.33 -31.88 29.00
CA VAL A 837 34.04 -33.11 29.29
C VAL A 837 33.41 -34.22 28.45
N GLU A 838 34.28 -34.95 27.75
CA GLU A 838 33.98 -36.17 27.02
C GLU A 838 33.23 -37.23 27.89
N LYS A 839 32.21 -37.82 27.35
CA LYS A 839 32.04 -39.28 27.20
C LYS A 839 30.95 -39.55 26.16
#